data_262cf148326aabc158b7b924c335100f
#
_entry.id   262cf148326aabc158b7b924c335100f
#
_cell.length_a   1.000
_cell.length_b   1.000
_cell.length_c   1.000
_cell.angle_alpha   90.00
_cell.angle_beta   90.00
_cell.angle_gamma   90.00
#
_symmetry.space_group_name_H-M   'P 1'
#
loop_
_entity.id
_entity.type
_entity.pdbx_description
1 polymer ?
#
loop_
_entity_poly.entity_id
_entity_poly.type
_entity_poly.pdbx_seq_one_letter_code
_entity_poly.pdbx_strand_id
1 'polypeptide(L)'
;MEDVKTLIGKLTLEEKVSLLSGKTFWITYPVERLGIPSVKMTDGPHGTREEIEGGGVTNVMKDSVPSTCFPSLVVYGSSWDRGLAYECAKSIGEEAAAQGISTVLGPGTNIKRSPLCGRNFEYFSEDPYLSGELASAFIDGLQSENVGASLKHYCANNQENSRMSIDTIVDERALREIYLPAFETAVKHSKPWQVMCSYNRLNGEFLSENKHMINDVLRGEFGFDGMVVSDWGAINRRVPGVDAGVDLEMPGNNGLNNQKIIDAVKDGTISEEALDKAVENVLRYVEKGEKSLRKGYTCDYDKHHETARRMAAAGAVLLKNDDSALPYDKKDKIAVIGALADKPRYQGGGSSQIHPKKLVSILDALRAENVDFDYAEGYSLKGDGYDAILLKKAVEVAKSHDKVIVVIGLTPEYESEGFDRRHMDLPMGHNKLVDELAKVNENLVVVLVCGSPVTLPWTKRVKALLNIYVGGEAGGEAAVDILFGKVNPSGKLAETFPKRLSDNINSAYFPMGTKNVQYRESVFVGYRYFDTAEKPVRYPFGFGLSYTTFAYSDIKVSADKLTDNDVLSVSFDIENTGSVAGAEVAQVYVKDVKSTIFRPEKELKGFEKVFLNPGEKKTVTVTLDKRAFAFYNVCVNDWTVESGEFEILVGASSRDIKLSHTVAVTAPEVGIKDYRQDAPAYYDLANATELPIEQFSAIYGKDVPENVAPKRGEFDVNSTVNEVAVTRLGKFLRSVLVFGAKLLTRGAANKTMAVNGIVTMPLRSFSSFTGGLVSETSVDGLVDMLNKTKGGFKKFVKGFKKSQKPQR
;
A
#
# COMPACT_ATOMS: atom_id res chain seq x y z
N MET A 1 -21.55 26.58 -7.44
CA MET A 1 -20.65 27.73 -7.05
C MET A 1 -20.52 28.73 -8.20
N GLU A 2 -20.15 29.98 -7.91
CA GLU A 2 -19.74 30.98 -8.92
C GLU A 2 -18.40 30.53 -9.56
N ASP A 3 -18.03 31.15 -10.71
CA ASP A 3 -16.75 30.83 -11.36
C ASP A 3 -15.55 31.01 -10.43
N VAL A 4 -14.65 30.04 -10.43
CA VAL A 4 -13.52 29.95 -9.47
C VAL A 4 -12.62 31.20 -9.52
N LYS A 5 -12.30 31.72 -10.71
CA LYS A 5 -11.48 32.93 -10.82
C LYS A 5 -12.15 34.16 -10.20
N THR A 6 -13.46 34.28 -10.41
CA THR A 6 -14.26 35.35 -9.81
C THR A 6 -14.30 35.22 -8.29
N LEU A 7 -14.43 34.00 -7.75
CA LEU A 7 -14.37 33.77 -6.30
C LEU A 7 -13.03 34.16 -5.71
N ILE A 8 -11.91 33.78 -6.33
CA ILE A 8 -10.56 34.15 -5.86
C ILE A 8 -10.42 35.67 -5.72
N GLY A 9 -10.94 36.43 -6.69
CA GLY A 9 -10.91 37.90 -6.63
C GLY A 9 -11.77 38.53 -5.53
N LYS A 10 -12.76 37.79 -4.98
CA LYS A 10 -13.66 38.23 -3.91
C LYS A 10 -13.21 37.79 -2.51
N LEU A 11 -12.32 36.80 -2.42
CA LEU A 11 -11.79 36.29 -1.15
C LEU A 11 -10.83 37.28 -0.53
N THR A 12 -10.93 37.47 0.79
CA THR A 12 -9.88 38.18 1.55
C THR A 12 -8.66 37.26 1.72
N LEU A 13 -7.51 37.83 2.08
CA LEU A 13 -6.29 37.06 2.34
C LEU A 13 -6.51 36.01 3.44
N GLU A 14 -7.22 36.38 4.49
CA GLU A 14 -7.56 35.46 5.61
C GLU A 14 -8.47 34.33 5.16
N GLU A 15 -9.44 34.59 4.30
CA GLU A 15 -10.32 33.55 3.73
C GLU A 15 -9.55 32.62 2.78
N LYS A 16 -8.69 33.16 1.89
CA LYS A 16 -7.81 32.38 1.02
C LYS A 16 -6.96 31.40 1.84
N VAL A 17 -6.32 31.89 2.89
CA VAL A 17 -5.46 31.08 3.76
C VAL A 17 -6.26 30.04 4.54
N SER A 18 -7.48 30.37 4.99
CA SER A 18 -8.34 29.41 5.71
C SER A 18 -8.76 28.23 4.84
N LEU A 19 -8.97 28.44 3.53
CA LEU A 19 -9.27 27.38 2.58
C LEU A 19 -8.15 26.35 2.43
N LEU A 20 -6.89 26.71 2.75
CA LEU A 20 -5.73 25.82 2.65
C LEU A 20 -5.57 24.88 3.86
N SER A 21 -6.51 24.89 4.79
CA SER A 21 -6.53 23.98 5.96
C SER A 21 -7.91 23.35 6.13
N GLY A 22 -7.96 22.14 6.67
CA GLY A 22 -9.23 21.53 7.06
C GLY A 22 -9.94 22.32 8.15
N LYS A 23 -11.27 22.32 8.13
CA LYS A 23 -12.11 22.81 9.24
C LYS A 23 -12.10 21.85 10.42
N THR A 24 -12.21 20.56 10.10
CA THR A 24 -12.22 19.47 11.09
C THR A 24 -11.23 18.38 10.66
N PHE A 25 -11.38 17.18 11.21
CA PHE A 25 -10.55 16.03 10.86
C PHE A 25 -10.78 15.54 9.42
N TRP A 26 -12.01 15.75 8.85
CA TRP A 26 -12.42 15.21 7.56
C TRP A 26 -13.04 16.22 6.59
N ILE A 27 -13.23 17.48 7.00
CA ILE A 27 -14.04 18.45 6.27
C ILE A 27 -13.21 19.68 5.90
N THR A 28 -13.35 20.16 4.66
CA THR A 28 -12.72 21.39 4.19
C THR A 28 -13.32 22.63 4.84
N TYR A 29 -12.60 23.74 4.81
CA TYR A 29 -13.08 25.01 5.37
C TYR A 29 -14.10 25.67 4.42
N PRO A 30 -15.29 26.09 4.88
CA PRO A 30 -16.26 26.83 4.08
C PRO A 30 -16.03 28.33 4.12
N VAL A 31 -16.51 29.06 3.09
CA VAL A 31 -16.63 30.51 3.13
C VAL A 31 -18.10 30.89 2.84
N GLU A 32 -18.91 30.91 3.89
CA GLU A 32 -20.37 31.04 3.80
C GLU A 32 -20.81 32.35 3.09
N ARG A 33 -20.08 33.44 3.30
CA ARG A 33 -20.33 34.74 2.67
C ARG A 33 -20.32 34.67 1.14
N LEU A 34 -19.52 33.76 0.57
CA LEU A 34 -19.39 33.56 -0.88
C LEU A 34 -20.07 32.29 -1.37
N GLY A 35 -20.82 31.62 -0.50
CA GLY A 35 -21.49 30.37 -0.86
C GLY A 35 -20.52 29.22 -1.15
N ILE A 36 -19.30 29.23 -0.63
CA ILE A 36 -18.34 28.15 -0.76
C ILE A 36 -18.63 27.12 0.34
N PRO A 37 -19.10 25.88 -0.01
CA PRO A 37 -19.47 24.88 0.97
C PRO A 37 -18.26 24.12 1.51
N SER A 38 -18.47 23.37 2.59
CA SER A 38 -17.57 22.29 3.00
C SER A 38 -17.83 21.03 2.19
N VAL A 39 -16.78 20.27 1.91
CA VAL A 39 -16.87 18.93 1.37
C VAL A 39 -16.19 17.93 2.30
N LYS A 40 -16.72 16.69 2.35
CA LYS A 40 -16.24 15.64 3.26
C LYS A 40 -15.42 14.62 2.51
N MET A 41 -14.29 14.25 3.08
CA MET A 41 -13.49 13.10 2.67
C MET A 41 -13.49 12.04 3.78
N THR A 42 -13.18 10.80 3.45
CA THR A 42 -13.09 9.70 4.41
C THR A 42 -11.92 8.79 4.08
N ASP A 43 -11.37 8.15 5.11
CA ASP A 43 -10.48 7.02 4.90
C ASP A 43 -11.23 5.82 4.29
N GLY A 44 -10.47 4.87 3.77
CA GLY A 44 -11.00 3.60 3.34
C GLY A 44 -10.66 3.21 1.89
N PRO A 45 -9.42 2.74 1.61
CA PRO A 45 -9.06 2.21 0.29
C PRO A 45 -9.80 0.92 -0.07
N HIS A 46 -10.53 0.30 0.87
CA HIS A 46 -11.31 -0.92 0.66
C HIS A 46 -12.74 -0.83 1.25
N GLY A 47 -13.28 0.39 1.39
CA GLY A 47 -14.62 0.68 1.88
C GLY A 47 -14.68 2.07 2.50
N THR A 48 -15.87 2.59 2.79
CA THR A 48 -16.02 3.90 3.43
C THR A 48 -15.88 3.79 4.95
N ARG A 49 -15.15 4.75 5.54
CA ARG A 49 -14.99 4.85 6.98
C ARG A 49 -15.45 6.21 7.50
N GLU A 50 -16.76 6.42 7.49
CA GLU A 50 -17.33 7.62 8.07
C GLU A 50 -17.39 7.53 9.60
N GLU A 51 -16.88 8.53 10.30
CA GLU A 51 -16.96 8.61 11.75
C GLU A 51 -18.38 8.93 12.21
N ILE A 52 -18.81 8.29 13.31
CA ILE A 52 -20.05 8.62 13.98
C ILE A 52 -19.92 10.00 14.63
N GLU A 53 -20.87 10.91 14.38
CA GLU A 53 -20.84 12.29 14.88
C GLU A 53 -20.62 12.37 16.40
N GLY A 54 -19.79 13.32 16.83
CA GLY A 54 -19.52 13.61 18.26
C GLY A 54 -18.20 13.04 18.79
N GLY A 55 -17.41 12.35 17.95
CA GLY A 55 -16.10 11.83 18.31
C GLY A 55 -14.97 12.78 17.96
N GLY A 56 -14.24 13.31 18.94
CA GLY A 56 -12.97 14.00 18.71
C GLY A 56 -11.85 13.02 18.35
N VAL A 57 -10.59 13.50 18.31
CA VAL A 57 -9.36 12.71 17.97
C VAL A 57 -9.32 11.31 18.64
N THR A 58 -10.00 11.12 19.77
CA THR A 58 -10.10 9.85 20.48
C THR A 58 -11.06 8.85 19.83
N ASN A 59 -11.95 9.26 18.95
CA ASN A 59 -12.91 8.39 18.24
C ASN A 59 -12.42 7.89 16.88
N VAL A 60 -11.41 8.57 16.30
CA VAL A 60 -10.79 8.17 15.01
C VAL A 60 -10.43 6.68 14.93
N MET A 61 -10.30 6.02 16.08
CA MET A 61 -9.88 4.63 16.21
C MET A 61 -10.99 3.69 16.73
N LYS A 62 -12.23 4.17 16.93
CA LYS A 62 -13.22 3.31 17.61
C LYS A 62 -14.30 2.79 16.67
N ASP A 63 -15.25 3.62 16.30
CA ASP A 63 -16.42 3.18 15.57
C ASP A 63 -16.68 4.09 14.36
N SER A 64 -17.05 3.47 13.25
CA SER A 64 -17.48 4.15 12.02
C SER A 64 -18.88 3.69 11.64
N VAL A 65 -19.52 4.45 10.75
CA VAL A 65 -20.79 4.03 10.13
C VAL A 65 -20.54 2.69 9.41
N PRO A 66 -21.38 1.67 9.64
CA PRO A 66 -21.23 0.39 8.96
C PRO A 66 -21.30 0.53 7.43
N SER A 67 -20.34 -0.05 6.74
CA SER A 67 -20.24 -0.10 5.29
C SER A 67 -19.76 -1.47 4.82
N THR A 68 -19.77 -1.73 3.51
CA THR A 68 -19.18 -2.96 2.99
C THR A 68 -17.67 -2.92 3.15
N CYS A 69 -17.13 -3.90 3.87
CA CYS A 69 -15.69 -4.10 3.96
C CYS A 69 -15.24 -4.97 2.78
N PHE A 70 -14.84 -4.33 1.68
CA PHE A 70 -14.24 -5.03 0.54
C PHE A 70 -12.89 -5.65 0.95
N PRO A 71 -12.36 -6.60 0.17
CA PRO A 71 -11.00 -7.08 0.37
C PRO A 71 -9.97 -5.94 0.37
N SER A 72 -8.88 -6.11 1.12
CA SER A 72 -7.76 -5.15 1.07
C SER A 72 -7.03 -5.21 -0.28
N LEU A 73 -6.30 -4.15 -0.66
CA LEU A 73 -5.74 -4.01 -2.02
C LEU A 73 -4.73 -5.10 -2.41
N VAL A 74 -4.14 -5.81 -1.44
CA VAL A 74 -3.34 -7.02 -1.73
C VAL A 74 -4.14 -8.09 -2.46
N VAL A 75 -5.44 -8.20 -2.19
CA VAL A 75 -6.36 -9.13 -2.87
C VAL A 75 -6.66 -8.66 -4.29
N TYR A 76 -6.84 -7.35 -4.49
CA TYR A 76 -6.97 -6.76 -5.83
C TYR A 76 -5.69 -7.02 -6.65
N GLY A 77 -4.51 -6.79 -6.06
CA GLY A 77 -3.23 -7.11 -6.68
C GLY A 77 -3.17 -8.54 -7.17
N SER A 78 -3.56 -9.48 -6.31
CA SER A 78 -3.55 -10.91 -6.63
C SER A 78 -4.69 -11.36 -7.54
N SER A 79 -5.73 -10.56 -7.74
CA SER A 79 -6.79 -10.83 -8.72
C SER A 79 -6.34 -10.66 -10.16
N TRP A 80 -5.42 -9.73 -10.44
CA TRP A 80 -5.00 -9.31 -11.76
C TRP A 80 -6.19 -8.93 -12.67
N ASP A 81 -7.24 -8.38 -12.09
CA ASP A 81 -8.53 -8.15 -12.74
C ASP A 81 -8.93 -6.67 -12.66
N ARG A 82 -8.65 -5.93 -13.75
CA ARG A 82 -9.01 -4.51 -13.88
C ARG A 82 -10.50 -4.28 -13.81
N GLY A 83 -11.27 -5.16 -14.46
CA GLY A 83 -12.74 -5.02 -14.52
C GLY A 83 -13.37 -5.17 -13.15
N LEU A 84 -12.94 -6.17 -12.38
CA LEU A 84 -13.47 -6.41 -11.04
C LEU A 84 -12.97 -5.35 -10.04
N ALA A 85 -11.74 -4.84 -10.21
CA ALA A 85 -11.23 -3.71 -9.43
C ALA A 85 -12.08 -2.45 -9.64
N TYR A 86 -12.45 -2.17 -10.90
CA TYR A 86 -13.38 -1.10 -11.24
C TYR A 86 -14.77 -1.29 -10.59
N GLU A 87 -15.36 -2.48 -10.69
CA GLU A 87 -16.69 -2.78 -10.10
C GLU A 87 -16.70 -2.60 -8.58
N CYS A 88 -15.67 -3.07 -7.88
CA CYS A 88 -15.55 -2.89 -6.43
C CYS A 88 -15.41 -1.41 -6.05
N ALA A 89 -14.56 -0.67 -6.74
CA ALA A 89 -14.36 0.74 -6.48
C ALA A 89 -15.62 1.56 -6.80
N LYS A 90 -16.38 1.18 -7.85
CA LYS A 90 -17.69 1.75 -8.15
C LYS A 90 -18.66 1.54 -6.99
N SER A 91 -18.72 0.33 -6.43
CA SER A 91 -19.57 0.04 -5.27
C SER A 91 -19.16 0.87 -4.03
N ILE A 92 -17.84 1.07 -3.79
CA ILE A 92 -17.35 1.99 -2.76
C ILE A 92 -17.83 3.43 -3.03
N GLY A 93 -17.80 3.87 -4.29
CA GLY A 93 -18.33 5.17 -4.72
C GLY A 93 -19.81 5.33 -4.47
N GLU A 94 -20.64 4.31 -4.75
CA GLU A 94 -22.05 4.29 -4.46
C GLU A 94 -22.32 4.44 -2.95
N GLU A 95 -21.57 3.73 -2.08
CA GLU A 95 -21.69 3.87 -0.63
C GLU A 95 -21.23 5.26 -0.13
N ALA A 96 -20.13 5.78 -0.67
CA ALA A 96 -19.65 7.12 -0.35
C ALA A 96 -20.68 8.18 -0.70
N ALA A 97 -21.29 8.09 -1.88
CA ALA A 97 -22.37 9.01 -2.30
C ALA A 97 -23.60 8.91 -1.37
N ALA A 98 -23.97 7.69 -0.94
CA ALA A 98 -25.08 7.47 0.00
C ALA A 98 -24.79 8.05 1.40
N GLN A 99 -23.52 8.10 1.81
CA GLN A 99 -23.07 8.67 3.09
C GLN A 99 -22.73 10.19 2.99
N GLY A 100 -22.92 10.81 1.83
CA GLY A 100 -22.59 12.23 1.61
C GLY A 100 -21.08 12.52 1.67
N ILE A 101 -20.27 11.57 1.24
CA ILE A 101 -18.82 11.65 1.16
C ILE A 101 -18.43 12.03 -0.26
N SER A 102 -17.61 13.06 -0.40
CA SER A 102 -17.17 13.58 -1.69
C SER A 102 -15.89 12.91 -2.20
N THR A 103 -15.06 12.37 -1.31
CA THR A 103 -13.77 11.75 -1.69
C THR A 103 -13.39 10.63 -0.73
N VAL A 104 -12.93 9.52 -1.29
CA VAL A 104 -12.33 8.41 -0.57
C VAL A 104 -10.81 8.50 -0.66
N LEU A 105 -10.11 8.37 0.49
CA LEU A 105 -8.65 8.43 0.58
C LEU A 105 -8.03 7.08 0.17
N GLY A 106 -7.97 6.87 -1.11
CA GLY A 106 -7.46 5.67 -1.79
C GLY A 106 -7.47 5.85 -3.31
N PRO A 107 -6.84 4.90 -4.02
CA PRO A 107 -6.13 3.72 -3.53
C PRO A 107 -4.72 4.01 -3.03
N GLY A 108 -4.19 3.10 -2.18
CA GLY A 108 -2.77 3.06 -1.83
C GLY A 108 -1.98 2.31 -2.91
N THR A 109 -0.93 2.94 -3.47
CA THR A 109 -0.19 2.36 -4.61
C THR A 109 1.33 2.32 -4.40
N ASN A 110 1.80 2.43 -3.16
CA ASN A 110 3.21 2.24 -2.86
C ASN A 110 3.65 0.80 -3.17
N ILE A 111 4.89 0.66 -3.62
CA ILE A 111 5.45 -0.65 -3.99
C ILE A 111 5.75 -1.48 -2.74
N LYS A 112 5.45 -2.77 -2.77
CA LYS A 112 5.80 -3.73 -1.72
C LYS A 112 7.29 -4.07 -1.79
N ARG A 113 8.10 -3.15 -1.26
CA ARG A 113 9.56 -3.22 -1.28
C ARG A 113 10.11 -4.34 -0.40
N SER A 114 9.55 -4.49 0.78
CA SER A 114 9.94 -5.50 1.76
C SER A 114 8.72 -6.24 2.29
N PRO A 115 8.79 -7.57 2.50
CA PRO A 115 7.70 -8.32 3.11
C PRO A 115 7.39 -7.91 4.54
N LEU A 116 8.27 -7.11 5.17
CA LEU A 116 8.10 -6.66 6.55
C LEU A 116 7.33 -5.35 6.68
N CYS A 117 7.09 -4.58 5.61
CA CYS A 117 6.34 -3.33 5.70
C CYS A 117 4.93 -3.56 6.25
N GLY A 118 4.59 -2.85 7.32
CA GLY A 118 3.34 -3.04 8.06
C GLY A 118 2.08 -2.76 7.25
N ARG A 119 2.18 -1.95 6.17
CA ARG A 119 1.05 -1.55 5.30
C ARG A 119 0.97 -2.32 3.97
N ASN A 120 1.74 -3.40 3.79
CA ASN A 120 1.69 -4.19 2.55
C ASN A 120 0.27 -4.69 2.21
N PHE A 121 -0.58 -4.95 3.20
CA PHE A 121 -1.95 -5.40 2.99
C PHE A 121 -2.80 -4.39 2.20
N GLU A 122 -2.50 -3.09 2.25
CA GLU A 122 -3.25 -2.04 1.56
C GLU A 122 -2.59 -1.52 0.27
N TYR A 123 -1.58 -2.23 -0.23
CA TYR A 123 -0.91 -1.95 -1.50
C TYR A 123 -1.09 -3.11 -2.48
N PHE A 124 -1.08 -2.82 -3.79
CA PHE A 124 -1.37 -3.81 -4.82
C PHE A 124 -0.23 -4.82 -5.00
N SER A 125 0.99 -4.38 -5.31
CA SER A 125 2.05 -5.25 -5.82
C SER A 125 3.47 -4.77 -5.50
N GLU A 126 4.45 -5.67 -5.67
CA GLU A 126 5.86 -5.35 -5.79
C GLU A 126 6.22 -4.83 -7.20
N ASP A 127 5.31 -4.96 -8.16
CA ASP A 127 5.48 -4.55 -9.55
C ASP A 127 4.77 -3.22 -9.84
N PRO A 128 5.48 -2.20 -10.36
CA PRO A 128 4.89 -0.89 -10.63
C PRO A 128 3.88 -0.88 -11.78
N TYR A 129 4.04 -1.74 -12.80
CA TYR A 129 3.10 -1.83 -13.91
C TYR A 129 1.75 -2.37 -13.43
N LEU A 130 1.75 -3.52 -12.74
CA LEU A 130 0.54 -4.10 -12.17
C LEU A 130 -0.15 -3.14 -11.19
N SER A 131 0.64 -2.46 -10.33
CA SER A 131 0.11 -1.48 -9.38
C SER A 131 -0.55 -0.29 -10.07
N GLY A 132 0.05 0.24 -11.13
CA GLY A 132 -0.48 1.37 -11.90
C GLY A 132 -1.79 1.05 -12.62
N GLU A 133 -1.84 -0.12 -13.27
CA GLU A 133 -3.03 -0.59 -13.99
C GLU A 133 -4.24 -0.79 -13.06
N LEU A 134 -4.03 -1.44 -11.92
CA LEU A 134 -5.10 -1.67 -10.95
C LEU A 134 -5.50 -0.40 -10.20
N ALA A 135 -4.54 0.50 -9.91
CA ALA A 135 -4.85 1.81 -9.35
C ALA A 135 -5.70 2.65 -10.30
N SER A 136 -5.38 2.63 -11.61
CA SER A 136 -6.19 3.31 -12.63
C SER A 136 -7.62 2.78 -12.67
N ALA A 137 -7.80 1.47 -12.75
CA ALA A 137 -9.11 0.84 -12.74
C ALA A 137 -9.92 1.17 -11.48
N PHE A 138 -9.28 1.19 -10.32
CA PHE A 138 -9.91 1.57 -9.06
C PHE A 138 -10.36 3.04 -9.06
N ILE A 139 -9.50 3.97 -9.51
CA ILE A 139 -9.83 5.40 -9.60
C ILE A 139 -11.00 5.62 -10.55
N ASP A 140 -10.97 4.99 -11.72
CA ASP A 140 -12.03 5.09 -12.71
C ASP A 140 -13.36 4.57 -12.16
N GLY A 141 -13.36 3.44 -11.46
CA GLY A 141 -14.55 2.89 -10.81
C GLY A 141 -15.14 3.85 -9.77
N LEU A 142 -14.32 4.37 -8.88
CA LEU A 142 -14.75 5.31 -7.84
C LEU A 142 -15.28 6.61 -8.44
N GLN A 143 -14.56 7.17 -9.42
CA GLN A 143 -14.93 8.45 -10.06
C GLN A 143 -16.10 8.33 -11.04
N SER A 144 -16.45 7.11 -11.49
CA SER A 144 -17.67 6.86 -12.27
C SER A 144 -18.95 7.18 -11.47
N GLU A 145 -18.87 7.12 -10.14
CA GLU A 145 -19.95 7.53 -9.23
C GLU A 145 -19.88 9.01 -8.83
N ASN A 146 -19.02 9.78 -9.49
CA ASN A 146 -18.76 11.19 -9.19
C ASN A 146 -18.26 11.40 -7.75
N VAL A 147 -17.52 10.42 -7.21
CA VAL A 147 -16.81 10.48 -5.92
C VAL A 147 -15.32 10.51 -6.20
N GLY A 148 -14.59 11.42 -5.61
CA GLY A 148 -13.19 11.62 -5.86
C GLY A 148 -12.32 10.49 -5.26
N ALA A 149 -11.26 10.13 -5.98
CA ALA A 149 -10.16 9.32 -5.47
C ALA A 149 -9.01 10.21 -4.98
N SER A 150 -8.37 9.83 -3.87
CA SER A 150 -7.13 10.43 -3.39
C SER A 150 -6.02 9.39 -3.48
N LEU A 151 -5.25 9.42 -4.56
CA LEU A 151 -4.15 8.48 -4.82
C LEU A 151 -3.03 8.68 -3.78
N LYS A 152 -2.61 7.60 -3.09
CA LYS A 152 -1.69 7.69 -1.94
C LYS A 152 -0.64 6.58 -1.91
N HIS A 153 0.49 6.77 -1.21
CA HIS A 153 1.05 7.97 -0.62
C HIS A 153 2.22 8.44 -1.47
N TYR A 154 2.11 9.55 -2.11
CA TYR A 154 3.11 10.10 -3.03
C TYR A 154 4.28 10.72 -2.24
N CYS A 155 5.53 10.17 -2.29
CA CYS A 155 5.95 8.88 -2.84
C CYS A 155 6.99 8.20 -1.92
N ALA A 156 7.41 6.98 -2.29
CA ALA A 156 8.47 6.22 -1.62
C ALA A 156 8.27 6.03 -0.10
N ASN A 157 7.02 5.91 0.34
CA ASN A 157 6.66 5.60 1.73
C ASN A 157 6.48 4.07 1.88
N ASN A 158 7.59 3.34 1.98
CA ASN A 158 7.62 1.88 1.99
C ASN A 158 8.09 1.31 3.34
N GLN A 159 8.09 2.12 4.40
CA GLN A 159 8.44 1.77 5.77
C GLN A 159 7.56 2.51 6.77
N GLU A 160 7.04 1.81 7.78
CA GLU A 160 6.21 2.39 8.84
C GLU A 160 7.03 2.90 10.03
N ASN A 161 8.18 2.28 10.28
CA ASN A 161 9.04 2.69 11.38
C ASN A 161 9.56 4.12 11.15
N SER A 162 9.22 5.03 12.09
CA SER A 162 9.58 6.45 12.03
C SER A 162 9.12 7.18 10.76
N ARG A 163 8.05 6.74 10.09
CA ARG A 163 7.57 7.25 8.79
C ARG A 163 7.42 8.78 8.73
N MET A 164 7.08 9.44 9.87
CA MET A 164 6.90 10.90 9.95
C MET A 164 8.20 11.70 10.03
N SER A 165 9.37 11.05 10.07
CA SER A 165 10.67 11.71 10.22
C SER A 165 11.80 11.09 9.40
N ILE A 166 11.63 9.83 8.96
CA ILE A 166 12.64 9.08 8.22
C ILE A 166 12.95 9.73 6.87
N ASP A 167 14.21 9.68 6.45
CA ASP A 167 14.64 10.10 5.13
C ASP A 167 14.84 8.87 4.23
N THR A 168 14.06 8.79 3.16
CA THR A 168 14.18 7.74 2.15
C THR A 168 15.29 8.13 1.17
N ILE A 169 16.42 7.38 1.21
CA ILE A 169 17.53 7.57 0.29
C ILE A 169 17.36 6.57 -0.87
N VAL A 170 17.08 7.09 -2.04
CA VAL A 170 16.83 6.32 -3.26
C VAL A 170 17.50 6.97 -4.45
N ASP A 171 18.11 6.16 -5.32
CA ASP A 171 18.69 6.65 -6.57
C ASP A 171 17.61 7.03 -7.58
N GLU A 172 17.94 7.94 -8.52
CA GLU A 172 16.98 8.48 -9.47
C GLU A 172 16.38 7.41 -10.38
N ARG A 173 17.17 6.39 -10.78
CA ARG A 173 16.64 5.30 -11.59
C ARG A 173 15.56 4.50 -10.87
N ALA A 174 15.86 4.07 -9.63
CA ALA A 174 14.88 3.34 -8.83
C ALA A 174 13.64 4.19 -8.56
N LEU A 175 13.81 5.48 -8.29
CA LEU A 175 12.69 6.40 -8.10
C LEU A 175 11.78 6.42 -9.34
N ARG A 176 12.37 6.54 -10.55
CA ARG A 176 11.67 6.65 -11.83
C ARG A 176 11.13 5.32 -12.37
N GLU A 177 11.84 4.21 -12.13
CA GLU A 177 11.47 2.90 -12.70
C GLU A 177 10.60 2.05 -11.76
N ILE A 178 10.64 2.30 -10.43
CA ILE A 178 9.95 1.48 -9.42
C ILE A 178 8.92 2.26 -8.63
N TYR A 179 9.28 3.43 -8.04
CA TYR A 179 8.44 4.08 -7.04
C TYR A 179 7.47 5.11 -7.60
N LEU A 180 7.72 5.66 -8.77
CA LEU A 180 6.86 6.65 -9.42
C LEU A 180 5.91 6.09 -10.49
N PRO A 181 6.20 4.98 -11.23
CA PRO A 181 5.39 4.62 -12.40
C PRO A 181 3.93 4.31 -12.07
N ALA A 182 3.63 3.73 -10.91
CA ALA A 182 2.24 3.48 -10.54
C ALA A 182 1.45 4.78 -10.34
N PHE A 183 2.09 5.83 -9.80
CA PHE A 183 1.49 7.17 -9.70
C PHE A 183 1.37 7.83 -11.07
N GLU A 184 2.42 7.74 -11.90
CA GLU A 184 2.42 8.29 -13.26
C GLU A 184 1.28 7.71 -14.09
N THR A 185 1.16 6.37 -14.10
CA THR A 185 0.10 5.67 -14.83
C THR A 185 -1.28 6.11 -14.37
N ALA A 186 -1.53 6.08 -13.05
CA ALA A 186 -2.82 6.46 -12.48
C ALA A 186 -3.19 7.94 -12.74
N VAL A 187 -2.22 8.85 -12.66
CA VAL A 187 -2.44 10.28 -12.95
C VAL A 187 -2.75 10.50 -14.41
N LYS A 188 -1.96 9.91 -15.33
CA LYS A 188 -2.12 10.12 -16.77
C LYS A 188 -3.40 9.49 -17.33
N HIS A 189 -3.76 8.30 -16.85
CA HIS A 189 -4.93 7.57 -17.36
C HIS A 189 -6.23 7.99 -16.69
N SER A 190 -6.25 8.10 -15.36
CA SER A 190 -7.49 8.19 -14.58
C SER A 190 -7.72 9.54 -13.91
N LYS A 191 -6.74 10.43 -13.90
CA LYS A 191 -6.84 11.81 -13.39
C LYS A 191 -7.52 11.90 -12.03
N PRO A 192 -6.94 11.34 -10.96
CA PRO A 192 -7.53 11.38 -9.62
C PRO A 192 -7.81 12.81 -9.19
N TRP A 193 -8.89 13.03 -8.42
CA TRP A 193 -9.21 14.38 -7.91
C TRP A 193 -8.15 14.90 -6.95
N GLN A 194 -7.51 13.97 -6.22
CA GLN A 194 -6.47 14.29 -5.26
C GLN A 194 -5.27 13.35 -5.39
N VAL A 195 -4.12 13.86 -5.01
CA VAL A 195 -2.92 13.08 -4.66
C VAL A 195 -2.53 13.44 -3.23
N MET A 196 -2.34 12.42 -2.40
CA MET A 196 -1.90 12.62 -1.01
C MET A 196 -0.38 12.49 -0.91
N CYS A 197 0.30 13.57 -0.49
CA CYS A 197 1.72 13.52 -0.23
C CYS A 197 2.04 12.71 1.03
N SER A 198 3.14 11.96 1.00
CA SER A 198 3.54 11.07 2.09
C SER A 198 4.20 11.79 3.26
N TYR A 199 4.41 11.06 4.37
CA TYR A 199 5.03 11.58 5.59
C TYR A 199 6.54 11.80 5.49
N ASN A 200 7.24 10.93 4.75
CA ASN A 200 8.69 10.80 4.79
C ASN A 200 9.42 11.95 4.09
N ARG A 201 10.71 12.04 4.39
CA ARG A 201 11.63 12.78 3.52
C ARG A 201 11.99 11.89 2.33
N LEU A 202 12.34 12.54 1.24
CA LEU A 202 12.92 11.91 0.06
C LEU A 202 14.22 12.63 -0.26
N ASN A 203 15.34 11.90 -0.13
CA ASN A 203 16.67 12.42 -0.43
C ASN A 203 17.01 13.75 0.29
N GLY A 204 16.56 13.86 1.56
CA GLY A 204 16.86 14.99 2.44
C GLY A 204 15.69 15.94 2.68
N GLU A 205 14.66 15.99 1.83
CA GLU A 205 13.57 16.94 1.90
C GLU A 205 12.22 16.27 2.17
N PHE A 206 11.40 16.84 3.07
CA PHE A 206 10.05 16.31 3.29
C PHE A 206 9.21 16.42 2.02
N LEU A 207 8.47 15.37 1.68
CA LEU A 207 7.61 15.38 0.49
C LEU A 207 6.66 16.58 0.49
N SER A 208 6.14 16.96 1.66
CA SER A 208 5.28 18.14 1.83
C SER A 208 5.96 19.50 1.56
N GLU A 209 7.26 19.52 1.34
CA GLU A 209 8.06 20.72 1.05
C GLU A 209 8.85 20.59 -0.26
N ASN A 210 8.81 19.40 -0.90
CA ASN A 210 9.63 19.07 -2.05
C ASN A 210 9.00 19.61 -3.34
N LYS A 211 9.42 20.81 -3.72
CA LYS A 211 8.92 21.53 -4.91
C LYS A 211 9.20 20.76 -6.19
N HIS A 212 10.38 20.13 -6.31
CA HIS A 212 10.72 19.33 -7.48
C HIS A 212 9.73 18.16 -7.66
N MET A 213 9.49 17.39 -6.61
CA MET A 213 8.59 16.25 -6.70
C MET A 213 7.14 16.63 -6.98
N ILE A 214 6.66 17.74 -6.39
CA ILE A 214 5.25 18.14 -6.53
C ILE A 214 5.03 18.96 -7.82
N ASN A 215 5.84 19.99 -8.06
CA ASN A 215 5.60 20.87 -9.21
C ASN A 215 6.22 20.36 -10.49
N ASP A 216 7.50 19.91 -10.48
CA ASP A 216 8.15 19.53 -11.73
C ASP A 216 7.72 18.12 -12.15
N VAL A 217 7.75 17.12 -11.23
CA VAL A 217 7.44 15.73 -11.55
C VAL A 217 5.92 15.49 -11.58
N LEU A 218 5.22 15.67 -10.45
CA LEU A 218 3.79 15.33 -10.38
C LEU A 218 2.94 16.21 -11.28
N ARG A 219 3.11 17.56 -11.21
CA ARG A 219 2.30 18.48 -12.02
C ARG A 219 2.85 18.66 -13.43
N GLY A 220 4.18 18.82 -13.56
CA GLY A 220 4.82 19.07 -14.85
C GLY A 220 4.90 17.83 -15.74
N GLU A 221 5.58 16.78 -15.30
CA GLU A 221 5.82 15.60 -16.14
C GLU A 221 4.60 14.67 -16.21
N PHE A 222 3.88 14.46 -15.09
CA PHE A 222 2.70 13.57 -15.10
C PHE A 222 1.43 14.31 -15.52
N GLY A 223 1.43 15.65 -15.50
CA GLY A 223 0.28 16.48 -15.91
C GLY A 223 -0.86 16.49 -14.87
N PHE A 224 -0.55 16.34 -13.58
CA PHE A 224 -1.55 16.36 -12.52
C PHE A 224 -2.14 17.77 -12.34
N ASP A 225 -3.44 17.90 -12.56
CA ASP A 225 -4.20 19.17 -12.45
C ASP A 225 -5.14 19.22 -11.24
N GLY A 226 -5.13 18.16 -10.39
CA GLY A 226 -5.96 18.06 -9.20
C GLY A 226 -5.35 18.73 -7.97
N MET A 227 -5.93 18.45 -6.81
CA MET A 227 -5.52 18.98 -5.51
C MET A 227 -4.50 18.07 -4.84
N VAL A 228 -3.37 18.63 -4.37
CA VAL A 228 -2.43 17.92 -3.49
C VAL A 228 -2.84 18.15 -2.03
N VAL A 229 -3.18 17.05 -1.35
CA VAL A 229 -3.49 17.04 0.09
C VAL A 229 -2.33 16.46 0.88
N SER A 230 -2.08 16.97 2.08
CA SER A 230 -1.14 16.33 3.00
C SER A 230 -1.70 15.02 3.54
N ASP A 231 -0.86 14.01 3.80
CA ASP A 231 -1.24 12.99 4.76
C ASP A 231 -1.49 13.62 6.14
N TRP A 232 -2.27 12.95 7.01
CA TRP A 232 -2.77 13.51 8.27
C TRP A 232 -1.64 13.83 9.25
N GLY A 233 -1.29 15.13 9.35
CA GLY A 233 -0.18 15.62 10.17
C GLY A 233 1.20 15.52 9.49
N ALA A 234 1.25 15.32 8.17
CA ALA A 234 2.51 15.23 7.41
C ALA A 234 3.24 16.57 7.23
N ILE A 235 2.56 17.69 7.41
CA ILE A 235 3.19 19.01 7.24
C ILE A 235 4.30 19.20 8.27
N ASN A 236 5.52 19.44 7.81
CA ASN A 236 6.63 19.84 8.65
C ASN A 236 6.68 21.37 8.79
N ARG A 237 6.72 22.11 7.67
CA ARG A 237 6.62 23.57 7.64
C ARG A 237 5.60 23.96 6.59
N ARG A 238 4.55 24.72 7.00
CA ARG A 238 3.43 25.01 6.10
C ARG A 238 3.78 26.01 4.99
N VAL A 239 4.59 27.03 5.29
CA VAL A 239 4.97 28.06 4.32
C VAL A 239 5.72 27.45 3.12
N PRO A 240 6.84 26.70 3.31
CA PRO A 240 7.45 25.96 2.21
C PRO A 240 6.51 24.96 1.53
N GLY A 241 5.57 24.36 2.27
CA GLY A 241 4.61 23.41 1.71
C GLY A 241 3.65 24.09 0.71
N VAL A 242 3.19 25.30 0.96
CA VAL A 242 2.37 26.08 0.00
C VAL A 242 3.20 26.39 -1.25
N ASP A 243 4.44 26.88 -1.10
CA ASP A 243 5.32 27.16 -2.23
C ASP A 243 5.66 25.91 -3.04
N ALA A 244 5.77 24.77 -2.38
CA ALA A 244 5.99 23.47 -3.04
C ALA A 244 4.76 22.93 -3.78
N GLY A 245 3.56 23.48 -3.55
CA GLY A 245 2.32 23.08 -4.24
C GLY A 245 1.45 22.09 -3.46
N VAL A 246 1.61 21.95 -2.14
CA VAL A 246 0.64 21.28 -1.27
C VAL A 246 -0.51 22.23 -1.00
N ASP A 247 -1.67 21.93 -1.57
CA ASP A 247 -2.83 22.82 -1.57
C ASP A 247 -3.57 22.79 -0.22
N LEU A 248 -3.85 21.60 0.31
CA LEU A 248 -4.65 21.41 1.52
C LEU A 248 -3.88 20.69 2.63
N GLU A 249 -3.78 21.31 3.80
CA GLU A 249 -3.27 20.69 5.03
C GLU A 249 -4.40 19.97 5.77
N MET A 250 -4.20 18.69 6.07
CA MET A 250 -5.10 17.88 6.90
C MET A 250 -4.35 17.25 8.08
N PRO A 251 -5.01 16.98 9.21
CA PRO A 251 -6.37 17.39 9.56
C PRO A 251 -6.45 18.90 9.88
N GLY A 252 -7.68 19.40 10.04
CA GLY A 252 -7.90 20.76 10.52
C GLY A 252 -7.19 21.03 11.86
N ASN A 253 -6.45 22.12 11.94
CA ASN A 253 -5.57 22.46 13.07
C ASN A 253 -5.97 23.78 13.77
N ASN A 254 -7.23 24.21 13.62
CA ASN A 254 -7.75 25.49 14.16
C ASN A 254 -7.00 26.73 13.65
N GLY A 255 -6.48 26.70 12.43
CA GLY A 255 -5.74 27.81 11.82
C GLY A 255 -4.35 28.05 12.40
N LEU A 256 -3.74 27.04 13.01
CA LEU A 256 -2.40 27.12 13.63
C LEU A 256 -1.34 27.74 12.69
N ASN A 257 -1.43 27.45 11.40
CA ASN A 257 -0.49 27.90 10.39
C ASN A 257 -0.96 29.15 9.62
N ASN A 258 -2.21 29.60 9.81
CA ASN A 258 -2.80 30.67 8.99
C ASN A 258 -2.00 31.96 9.07
N GLN A 259 -1.64 32.39 10.28
CA GLN A 259 -0.89 33.65 10.46
C GLN A 259 0.49 33.59 9.78
N LYS A 260 1.15 32.44 9.77
CA LYS A 260 2.46 32.30 9.12
C LYS A 260 2.36 32.45 7.60
N ILE A 261 1.30 31.90 7.00
CA ILE A 261 1.06 32.06 5.56
C ILE A 261 0.72 33.53 5.24
N ILE A 262 -0.16 34.15 6.04
CA ILE A 262 -0.50 35.60 5.88
C ILE A 262 0.75 36.46 5.95
N ASP A 263 1.62 36.26 6.93
CA ASP A 263 2.85 36.99 7.10
C ASP A 263 3.81 36.75 5.92
N ALA A 264 3.95 35.50 5.46
CA ALA A 264 4.78 35.11 4.33
C ALA A 264 4.31 35.70 2.98
N VAL A 265 3.02 35.88 2.81
CA VAL A 265 2.46 36.56 1.63
C VAL A 265 2.74 38.09 1.72
N LYS A 266 2.55 38.67 2.90
CA LYS A 266 2.79 40.11 3.12
C LYS A 266 4.26 40.50 2.96
N ASP A 267 5.19 39.64 3.32
CA ASP A 267 6.63 39.90 3.20
C ASP A 267 7.24 39.42 1.87
N GLY A 268 6.42 38.78 1.00
CA GLY A 268 6.83 38.29 -0.31
C GLY A 268 7.56 36.93 -0.30
N THR A 269 7.61 36.24 0.83
CA THR A 269 8.17 34.87 0.92
C THR A 269 7.37 33.89 0.09
N ILE A 270 6.04 34.04 0.04
CA ILE A 270 5.12 33.35 -0.88
C ILE A 270 4.51 34.40 -1.81
N SER A 271 4.51 34.14 -3.12
CA SER A 271 3.83 35.02 -4.06
C SER A 271 2.30 34.89 -3.96
N GLU A 272 1.58 35.98 -4.29
CA GLU A 272 0.11 35.91 -4.35
C GLU A 272 -0.36 34.90 -5.40
N GLU A 273 0.38 34.73 -6.51
CA GLU A 273 0.07 33.72 -7.54
C GLU A 273 0.16 32.30 -6.99
N ALA A 274 1.18 32.00 -6.18
CA ALA A 274 1.33 30.67 -5.56
C ALA A 274 0.19 30.39 -4.56
N LEU A 275 -0.20 31.39 -3.76
CA LEU A 275 -1.36 31.30 -2.87
C LEU A 275 -2.65 31.09 -3.69
N ASP A 276 -2.89 31.92 -4.72
CA ASP A 276 -4.09 31.86 -5.54
C ASP A 276 -4.19 30.56 -6.33
N LYS A 277 -3.06 29.99 -6.74
CA LYS A 277 -3.02 28.67 -7.38
C LYS A 277 -3.44 27.55 -6.43
N ALA A 278 -2.96 27.56 -5.18
CA ALA A 278 -3.39 26.60 -4.17
C ALA A 278 -4.89 26.73 -3.86
N VAL A 279 -5.38 27.99 -3.72
CA VAL A 279 -6.80 28.29 -3.52
C VAL A 279 -7.64 27.83 -4.72
N GLU A 280 -7.17 28.05 -5.95
CA GLU A 280 -7.84 27.56 -7.16
C GLU A 280 -8.02 26.05 -7.12
N ASN A 281 -6.97 25.29 -6.78
CA ASN A 281 -7.03 23.84 -6.73
C ASN A 281 -8.03 23.35 -5.66
N VAL A 282 -8.04 23.98 -4.48
CA VAL A 282 -9.03 23.69 -3.42
C VAL A 282 -10.47 24.02 -3.87
N LEU A 283 -10.69 25.16 -4.50
CA LEU A 283 -12.03 25.56 -4.97
C LEU A 283 -12.54 24.65 -6.08
N ARG A 284 -11.69 24.25 -7.04
CA ARG A 284 -12.05 23.26 -8.08
C ARG A 284 -12.39 21.92 -7.46
N TYR A 285 -11.66 21.50 -6.44
CA TYR A 285 -11.98 20.30 -5.67
C TYR A 285 -13.31 20.42 -4.93
N VAL A 286 -13.57 21.52 -4.24
CA VAL A 286 -14.84 21.79 -3.55
C VAL A 286 -16.00 21.78 -4.54
N GLU A 287 -15.86 22.40 -5.73
CA GLU A 287 -16.86 22.38 -6.78
C GLU A 287 -17.21 20.95 -7.25
N LYS A 288 -16.20 20.11 -7.48
CA LYS A 288 -16.41 18.69 -7.81
C LYS A 288 -17.14 17.97 -6.66
N GLY A 289 -16.68 18.18 -5.43
CA GLY A 289 -17.25 17.55 -4.23
C GLY A 289 -18.69 17.99 -3.93
N GLU A 290 -19.06 19.24 -4.20
CA GLU A 290 -20.45 19.69 -4.10
C GLU A 290 -21.34 18.95 -5.11
N LYS A 291 -20.87 18.78 -6.35
CA LYS A 291 -21.57 18.05 -7.40
C LYS A 291 -21.70 16.55 -7.14
N SER A 292 -20.86 15.96 -6.28
CA SER A 292 -20.93 14.55 -5.91
C SER A 292 -22.10 14.24 -4.96
N LEU A 293 -22.58 15.22 -4.22
CA LEU A 293 -23.62 15.04 -3.21
C LEU A 293 -24.96 14.70 -3.84
N ARG A 294 -25.49 13.52 -3.51
CA ARG A 294 -26.79 13.00 -4.01
C ARG A 294 -27.78 12.93 -2.85
N LYS A 295 -28.61 13.95 -2.70
CA LYS A 295 -29.57 14.01 -1.59
C LYS A 295 -30.57 12.86 -1.64
N GLY A 296 -30.64 12.07 -0.55
CA GLY A 296 -31.56 10.93 -0.43
C GLY A 296 -31.16 9.70 -1.26
N TYR A 297 -29.93 9.64 -1.76
CA TYR A 297 -29.41 8.47 -2.47
C TYR A 297 -29.17 7.32 -1.49
N THR A 298 -29.51 6.11 -1.93
CA THR A 298 -29.29 4.85 -1.20
C THR A 298 -28.63 3.84 -2.14
N CYS A 299 -27.86 2.91 -1.58
CA CYS A 299 -27.18 1.86 -2.33
C CYS A 299 -27.63 0.46 -1.88
N ASP A 300 -27.28 -0.54 -2.68
CA ASP A 300 -27.62 -1.96 -2.45
C ASP A 300 -26.41 -2.68 -1.80
N TYR A 301 -26.41 -2.74 -0.48
CA TYR A 301 -25.34 -3.40 0.29
C TYR A 301 -25.26 -4.91 0.04
N ASP A 302 -26.34 -5.60 -0.29
CA ASP A 302 -26.29 -7.04 -0.58
C ASP A 302 -25.58 -7.30 -1.91
N LYS A 303 -25.82 -6.47 -2.92
CA LYS A 303 -25.06 -6.48 -4.18
C LYS A 303 -23.59 -6.16 -3.95
N HIS A 304 -23.28 -5.20 -3.09
CA HIS A 304 -21.89 -4.84 -2.75
C HIS A 304 -21.17 -5.98 -2.01
N HIS A 305 -21.86 -6.65 -1.09
CA HIS A 305 -21.35 -7.85 -0.43
C HIS A 305 -21.00 -8.96 -1.44
N GLU A 306 -21.88 -9.21 -2.43
CA GLU A 306 -21.59 -10.19 -3.48
C GLU A 306 -20.39 -9.77 -4.36
N THR A 307 -20.26 -8.47 -4.65
CA THR A 307 -19.09 -7.94 -5.36
C THR A 307 -17.82 -8.12 -4.54
N ALA A 308 -17.86 -7.90 -3.22
CA ALA A 308 -16.75 -8.16 -2.30
C ALA A 308 -16.37 -9.67 -2.27
N ARG A 309 -17.37 -10.57 -2.26
CA ARG A 309 -17.18 -12.03 -2.34
C ARG A 309 -16.47 -12.43 -3.64
N ARG A 310 -16.92 -11.91 -4.78
CA ARG A 310 -16.29 -12.16 -6.08
C ARG A 310 -14.83 -11.71 -6.11
N MET A 311 -14.53 -10.53 -5.55
CA MET A 311 -13.15 -10.03 -5.46
C MET A 311 -12.30 -10.90 -4.52
N ALA A 312 -12.83 -11.29 -3.36
CA ALA A 312 -12.14 -12.18 -2.43
C ALA A 312 -11.78 -13.53 -3.09
N ALA A 313 -12.70 -14.09 -3.85
CA ALA A 313 -12.47 -15.35 -4.58
C ALA A 313 -11.48 -15.17 -5.74
N ALA A 314 -11.59 -14.07 -6.52
CA ALA A 314 -10.71 -13.78 -7.66
C ALA A 314 -9.25 -13.51 -7.24
N GLY A 315 -9.03 -12.97 -6.02
CA GLY A 315 -7.68 -12.69 -5.50
C GLY A 315 -7.13 -13.77 -4.57
N ALA A 316 -7.91 -14.78 -4.20
CA ALA A 316 -7.41 -15.95 -3.47
C ALA A 316 -6.49 -16.79 -4.37
N VAL A 317 -5.31 -17.17 -3.85
CA VAL A 317 -4.28 -17.87 -4.63
C VAL A 317 -4.10 -19.30 -4.12
N LEU A 318 -4.36 -20.27 -5.00
CA LEU A 318 -4.04 -21.67 -4.73
C LEU A 318 -2.54 -21.88 -4.94
N LEU A 319 -1.80 -22.07 -3.85
CA LEU A 319 -0.34 -22.19 -3.87
C LEU A 319 0.14 -23.65 -3.99
N LYS A 320 -0.70 -24.60 -3.60
CA LYS A 320 -0.40 -26.02 -3.64
C LYS A 320 -1.68 -26.83 -3.73
N ASN A 321 -1.68 -27.93 -4.52
CA ASN A 321 -2.80 -28.86 -4.61
C ASN A 321 -2.31 -30.26 -5.06
N ASP A 322 -1.59 -30.94 -4.16
CA ASP A 322 -1.06 -32.29 -4.46
C ASP A 322 -2.22 -33.31 -4.52
N ASP A 323 -2.10 -34.23 -5.44
CA ASP A 323 -3.06 -35.32 -5.64
C ASP A 323 -4.51 -34.85 -5.80
N SER A 324 -4.72 -33.61 -6.28
CA SER A 324 -6.06 -33.01 -6.39
C SER A 324 -6.84 -33.05 -5.06
N ALA A 325 -6.15 -32.74 -3.96
CA ALA A 325 -6.76 -32.69 -2.61
C ALA A 325 -7.92 -31.69 -2.50
N LEU A 326 -7.95 -30.69 -3.35
CA LEU A 326 -9.06 -29.76 -3.57
C LEU A 326 -9.55 -29.87 -5.02
N PRO A 327 -10.86 -29.63 -5.30
CA PRO A 327 -11.91 -29.28 -4.33
C PRO A 327 -12.42 -30.48 -3.51
N TYR A 328 -13.01 -30.18 -2.35
CA TYR A 328 -13.71 -31.18 -1.53
C TYR A 328 -15.11 -31.48 -2.06
N ASP A 329 -15.64 -32.69 -1.76
CA ASP A 329 -17.06 -32.98 -1.91
C ASP A 329 -17.82 -32.51 -0.64
N LYS A 330 -19.03 -31.99 -0.80
CA LYS A 330 -19.89 -31.60 0.32
C LYS A 330 -20.29 -32.75 1.26
N LYS A 331 -20.11 -33.98 0.82
CA LYS A 331 -20.36 -35.22 1.61
C LYS A 331 -19.17 -35.61 2.48
N ASP A 332 -18.02 -34.96 2.27
CA ASP A 332 -16.83 -35.24 3.07
C ASP A 332 -17.08 -34.81 4.53
N LYS A 333 -16.71 -35.67 5.46
CA LYS A 333 -16.63 -35.31 6.85
C LYS A 333 -15.29 -34.65 7.11
N ILE A 334 -15.33 -33.37 7.46
CA ILE A 334 -14.14 -32.57 7.61
C ILE A 334 -13.96 -32.08 9.03
N ALA A 335 -12.71 -31.98 9.46
CA ALA A 335 -12.34 -31.15 10.62
C ALA A 335 -11.91 -29.77 10.17
N VAL A 336 -12.39 -28.72 10.84
CA VAL A 336 -11.94 -27.35 10.67
C VAL A 336 -11.20 -26.91 11.92
N ILE A 337 -9.94 -26.54 11.77
CA ILE A 337 -9.05 -26.23 12.89
C ILE A 337 -8.47 -24.83 12.69
N GLY A 338 -8.56 -24.00 13.73
CA GLY A 338 -7.99 -22.66 13.73
C GLY A 338 -8.98 -21.60 14.21
N ALA A 339 -8.58 -20.79 15.18
CA ALA A 339 -9.43 -19.73 15.72
C ALA A 339 -9.82 -18.68 14.67
N LEU A 340 -9.01 -18.48 13.62
CA LEU A 340 -9.33 -17.58 12.50
C LEU A 340 -10.48 -18.12 11.61
N ALA A 341 -10.86 -19.37 11.72
CA ALA A 341 -12.03 -19.91 11.01
C ALA A 341 -13.35 -19.37 11.55
N ASP A 342 -13.40 -19.11 12.88
CA ASP A 342 -14.56 -18.56 13.59
C ASP A 342 -14.49 -17.04 13.71
N LYS A 343 -13.31 -16.52 14.03
CA LYS A 343 -13.03 -15.09 14.22
C LYS A 343 -12.08 -14.59 13.12
N PRO A 344 -12.60 -14.29 11.93
CA PRO A 344 -11.76 -14.00 10.77
C PRO A 344 -10.96 -12.70 10.93
N ARG A 345 -9.71 -12.72 10.48
CA ARG A 345 -8.99 -11.52 10.15
C ARG A 345 -9.35 -11.10 8.72
N TYR A 346 -10.29 -10.19 8.57
CA TYR A 346 -10.85 -9.81 7.28
C TYR A 346 -10.20 -8.54 6.69
N GLN A 347 -9.47 -7.77 7.49
CA GLN A 347 -8.79 -6.52 7.06
C GLN A 347 -7.48 -6.31 7.82
N GLY A 348 -6.69 -5.33 7.39
CA GLY A 348 -5.51 -4.87 8.11
C GLY A 348 -5.85 -3.97 9.30
N GLY A 349 -4.83 -3.64 10.10
CA GLY A 349 -4.96 -2.69 11.21
C GLY A 349 -4.59 -1.28 10.80
N GLY A 350 -5.25 -0.25 11.34
CA GLY A 350 -4.88 1.14 11.09
C GLY A 350 -6.04 2.04 10.68
N SER A 351 -5.69 3.13 9.99
CA SER A 351 -6.64 4.15 9.52
C SER A 351 -7.66 3.61 8.50
N SER A 352 -7.29 2.58 7.76
CA SER A 352 -8.14 1.94 6.75
C SER A 352 -9.19 0.98 7.31
N GLN A 353 -9.31 0.82 8.64
CA GLN A 353 -10.26 -0.13 9.23
C GLN A 353 -11.72 0.27 9.00
N ILE A 354 -12.49 -0.66 8.44
CA ILE A 354 -13.92 -0.53 8.15
C ILE A 354 -14.72 -1.28 9.22
N HIS A 355 -15.86 -0.72 9.64
CA HIS A 355 -16.85 -1.45 10.40
C HIS A 355 -17.76 -2.20 9.41
N PRO A 356 -17.62 -3.53 9.29
CA PRO A 356 -18.33 -4.28 8.25
C PRO A 356 -19.84 -4.31 8.55
N LYS A 357 -20.63 -4.16 7.48
CA LYS A 357 -22.09 -4.29 7.58
C LYS A 357 -22.52 -5.75 7.77
N LYS A 358 -21.78 -6.65 7.16
CA LYS A 358 -21.99 -8.10 7.26
C LYS A 358 -20.63 -8.80 7.28
N LEU A 359 -20.33 -9.56 8.29
CA LEU A 359 -19.08 -10.31 8.37
C LEU A 359 -19.40 -11.80 8.44
N VAL A 360 -18.89 -12.56 7.45
CA VAL A 360 -19.12 -14.00 7.36
C VAL A 360 -17.80 -14.75 7.58
N SER A 361 -17.76 -15.57 8.61
CA SER A 361 -16.64 -16.45 8.91
C SER A 361 -16.64 -17.71 8.01
N ILE A 362 -15.53 -18.44 7.96
CA ILE A 362 -15.47 -19.74 7.28
C ILE A 362 -16.48 -20.72 7.89
N LEU A 363 -16.61 -20.72 9.22
CA LEU A 363 -17.59 -21.60 9.90
C LEU A 363 -19.05 -21.25 9.55
N ASP A 364 -19.36 -19.94 9.45
CA ASP A 364 -20.70 -19.50 9.06
C ASP A 364 -21.00 -19.87 7.61
N ALA A 365 -20.03 -19.70 6.71
CA ALA A 365 -20.17 -20.10 5.31
C ALA A 365 -20.36 -21.62 5.16
N LEU A 366 -19.60 -22.45 5.89
CA LEU A 366 -19.78 -23.92 5.89
C LEU A 366 -21.17 -24.34 6.39
N ARG A 367 -21.68 -23.69 7.46
CA ARG A 367 -23.05 -23.93 7.95
C ARG A 367 -24.10 -23.55 6.92
N ALA A 368 -23.94 -22.40 6.28
CA ALA A 368 -24.85 -21.95 5.22
C ALA A 368 -24.88 -22.88 4.01
N GLU A 369 -23.77 -23.53 3.68
CA GLU A 369 -23.66 -24.53 2.61
C GLU A 369 -24.05 -25.95 3.04
N ASN A 370 -24.50 -26.14 4.31
CA ASN A 370 -24.88 -27.42 4.92
C ASN A 370 -23.75 -28.47 4.88
N VAL A 371 -22.52 -28.06 5.07
CA VAL A 371 -21.36 -28.95 5.19
C VAL A 371 -21.27 -29.46 6.63
N ASP A 372 -21.05 -30.77 6.78
CA ASP A 372 -20.84 -31.43 8.09
C ASP A 372 -19.37 -31.30 8.52
N PHE A 373 -19.11 -30.69 9.68
CA PHE A 373 -17.76 -30.51 10.19
C PHE A 373 -17.67 -30.50 11.72
N ASP A 374 -16.53 -30.96 12.23
CA ASP A 374 -16.11 -30.74 13.61
C ASP A 374 -15.10 -29.60 13.70
N TYR A 375 -15.17 -28.79 14.77
CA TYR A 375 -14.34 -27.61 14.98
C TYR A 375 -13.47 -27.66 16.22
N ALA A 376 -12.23 -27.17 16.10
CA ALA A 376 -11.33 -26.86 17.21
C ALA A 376 -10.52 -25.59 16.99
N GLU A 377 -10.40 -24.74 18.03
CA GLU A 377 -9.66 -23.45 17.92
C GLU A 377 -8.16 -23.64 17.61
N GLY A 378 -7.52 -24.67 18.18
CA GLY A 378 -6.12 -25.04 17.92
C GLY A 378 -5.07 -24.12 18.50
N TYR A 379 -5.34 -22.81 18.59
CA TYR A 379 -4.45 -21.77 19.10
C TYR A 379 -5.23 -20.56 19.62
N SER A 380 -4.55 -19.71 20.43
CA SER A 380 -5.08 -18.43 20.88
C SER A 380 -4.81 -17.32 19.84
N LEU A 381 -5.73 -16.35 19.70
CA LEU A 381 -5.51 -15.14 18.87
C LEU A 381 -4.62 -14.08 19.54
N LYS A 382 -4.11 -14.33 20.75
CA LYS A 382 -3.27 -13.39 21.50
C LYS A 382 -1.80 -13.80 21.48
N GLY A 383 -0.92 -12.84 21.35
CA GLY A 383 0.53 -13.05 21.36
C GLY A 383 0.99 -14.04 20.30
N ASP A 384 1.88 -14.97 20.69
CA ASP A 384 2.41 -16.01 19.79
C ASP A 384 1.42 -17.15 19.49
N GLY A 385 0.20 -17.08 20.00
CA GLY A 385 -0.87 -18.04 19.71
C GLY A 385 -0.70 -19.42 20.36
N TYR A 386 0.40 -19.74 21.04
CA TYR A 386 0.61 -21.06 21.60
C TYR A 386 -0.28 -21.31 22.83
N ASP A 387 -1.04 -22.40 22.78
CA ASP A 387 -1.87 -22.91 23.89
C ASP A 387 -1.88 -24.46 23.83
N ALA A 388 -1.33 -25.09 24.85
CA ALA A 388 -1.17 -26.55 24.89
C ALA A 388 -2.51 -27.31 24.98
N ILE A 389 -3.53 -26.71 25.63
CA ILE A 389 -4.86 -27.35 25.78
C ILE A 389 -5.60 -27.28 24.43
N LEU A 390 -5.61 -26.11 23.78
CA LEU A 390 -6.21 -25.94 22.46
C LEU A 390 -5.53 -26.81 21.41
N LEU A 391 -4.20 -26.88 21.42
CA LEU A 391 -3.42 -27.72 20.53
C LEU A 391 -3.77 -29.23 20.71
N LYS A 392 -3.82 -29.71 21.95
CA LYS A 392 -4.17 -31.12 22.24
C LYS A 392 -5.55 -31.45 21.69
N LYS A 393 -6.56 -30.60 21.95
CA LYS A 393 -7.92 -30.79 21.44
C LYS A 393 -7.95 -30.82 19.89
N ALA A 394 -7.22 -29.93 19.25
CA ALA A 394 -7.12 -29.89 17.79
C ALA A 394 -6.53 -31.19 17.21
N VAL A 395 -5.48 -31.71 17.83
CA VAL A 395 -4.87 -33.00 17.44
C VAL A 395 -5.84 -34.17 17.59
N GLU A 396 -6.65 -34.18 18.67
CA GLU A 396 -7.68 -35.21 18.87
C GLU A 396 -8.76 -35.15 17.79
N VAL A 397 -9.25 -33.95 17.43
CA VAL A 397 -10.21 -33.74 16.34
C VAL A 397 -9.61 -34.15 14.99
N ALA A 398 -8.38 -33.78 14.69
CA ALA A 398 -7.73 -34.14 13.43
C ALA A 398 -7.53 -35.64 13.24
N LYS A 399 -7.31 -36.40 14.33
CA LYS A 399 -7.17 -37.86 14.29
C LYS A 399 -8.47 -38.60 13.94
N SER A 400 -9.61 -38.02 14.22
CA SER A 400 -10.94 -38.61 14.01
C SER A 400 -11.52 -38.28 12.64
N HIS A 401 -10.80 -37.55 11.78
CA HIS A 401 -11.26 -37.17 10.45
C HIS A 401 -10.22 -37.49 9.36
N ASP A 402 -10.72 -37.86 8.18
CA ASP A 402 -9.84 -38.12 7.03
C ASP A 402 -9.33 -36.85 6.36
N LYS A 403 -10.08 -35.75 6.42
CA LYS A 403 -9.77 -34.47 5.79
C LYS A 403 -9.79 -33.33 6.82
N VAL A 404 -8.77 -32.51 6.80
CA VAL A 404 -8.60 -31.43 7.79
C VAL A 404 -8.30 -30.10 7.10
N ILE A 405 -9.12 -29.09 7.36
CA ILE A 405 -8.86 -27.70 6.98
C ILE A 405 -8.21 -26.99 8.19
N VAL A 406 -7.04 -26.41 7.98
CA VAL A 406 -6.30 -25.66 9.00
C VAL A 406 -6.26 -24.20 8.61
N VAL A 407 -6.93 -23.32 9.37
CA VAL A 407 -6.96 -21.89 9.12
C VAL A 407 -5.96 -21.19 10.03
N ILE A 408 -4.92 -20.60 9.43
CA ILE A 408 -3.84 -19.90 10.16
C ILE A 408 -3.49 -18.60 9.45
N GLY A 409 -2.80 -17.70 10.15
CA GLY A 409 -2.41 -16.43 9.53
C GLY A 409 -1.74 -15.45 10.49
N LEU A 410 -1.52 -14.25 10.01
CA LEU A 410 -1.06 -13.13 10.83
C LEU A 410 -2.23 -12.53 11.62
N THR A 411 -1.94 -11.98 12.79
CA THR A 411 -2.89 -11.22 13.60
C THR A 411 -2.57 -9.72 13.51
N PRO A 412 -3.47 -8.81 13.94
CA PRO A 412 -3.18 -7.37 13.98
C PRO A 412 -1.98 -6.99 14.85
N GLU A 413 -1.51 -7.87 15.71
CA GLU A 413 -0.29 -7.66 16.51
C GLU A 413 0.99 -7.83 15.68
N TYR A 414 0.90 -8.56 14.57
CA TYR A 414 2.03 -8.84 13.67
C TYR A 414 2.08 -7.90 12.47
N GLU A 415 0.95 -7.41 11.98
CA GLU A 415 0.86 -6.63 10.75
C GLU A 415 -0.23 -5.55 10.87
N SER A 416 0.17 -4.29 10.79
CA SER A 416 -0.71 -3.12 10.90
C SER A 416 0.01 -1.87 10.40
N GLU A 417 -0.73 -0.83 10.06
CA GLU A 417 -0.22 0.53 9.99
C GLU A 417 0.46 0.93 11.31
N GLY A 418 1.49 1.79 11.22
CA GLY A 418 2.20 2.38 12.36
C GLY A 418 3.36 1.54 12.89
N PHE A 419 3.63 0.37 12.36
CA PHE A 419 4.83 -0.43 12.65
C PHE A 419 5.11 -1.46 11.58
N ASP A 420 6.39 -1.82 11.43
CA ASP A 420 6.85 -2.88 10.54
C ASP A 420 6.94 -4.20 11.27
N ARG A 421 6.79 -5.31 10.55
CA ARG A 421 6.99 -6.66 11.07
C ARG A 421 8.45 -6.86 11.46
N ARG A 422 8.69 -7.71 12.47
CA ARG A 422 10.06 -8.03 12.94
C ARG A 422 10.67 -9.21 12.20
N HIS A 423 9.85 -10.08 11.65
CA HIS A 423 10.23 -11.31 10.93
C HIS A 423 9.09 -11.74 9.99
N MET A 424 9.39 -12.64 9.09
CA MET A 424 8.40 -13.21 8.17
C MET A 424 7.62 -14.40 8.74
N ASP A 425 7.94 -14.86 9.95
CA ASP A 425 7.30 -16.05 10.50
C ASP A 425 5.85 -15.77 10.92
N LEU A 426 5.01 -16.78 10.78
CA LEU A 426 3.70 -16.85 11.42
C LEU A 426 3.86 -16.90 12.95
N PRO A 427 2.82 -16.58 13.74
CA PRO A 427 2.83 -16.83 15.17
C PRO A 427 3.27 -18.27 15.49
N MET A 428 4.10 -18.43 16.52
CA MET A 428 4.70 -19.72 16.86
C MET A 428 3.65 -20.83 17.03
N GLY A 429 2.52 -20.51 17.67
CA GLY A 429 1.43 -21.46 17.89
C GLY A 429 0.81 -21.95 16.59
N HIS A 430 0.78 -21.13 15.54
CA HIS A 430 0.22 -21.48 14.24
C HIS A 430 1.15 -22.47 13.50
N ASN A 431 2.45 -22.19 13.45
CA ASN A 431 3.42 -23.14 12.87
C ASN A 431 3.43 -24.47 13.64
N LYS A 432 3.44 -24.40 14.99
CA LYS A 432 3.37 -25.58 15.86
C LYS A 432 2.13 -26.41 15.63
N LEU A 433 0.97 -25.77 15.43
CA LEU A 433 -0.28 -26.47 15.13
C LEU A 433 -0.15 -27.29 13.87
N VAL A 434 0.28 -26.70 12.75
CA VAL A 434 0.44 -27.44 11.47
C VAL A 434 1.43 -28.59 11.63
N ASP A 435 2.54 -28.38 12.36
CA ASP A 435 3.56 -29.41 12.62
C ASP A 435 3.00 -30.60 13.40
N GLU A 436 2.17 -30.38 14.40
CA GLU A 436 1.58 -31.46 15.19
C GLU A 436 0.44 -32.16 14.46
N LEU A 437 -0.39 -31.43 13.70
CA LEU A 437 -1.44 -32.01 12.87
C LEU A 437 -0.87 -32.88 11.76
N ALA A 438 0.22 -32.47 11.12
CA ALA A 438 0.87 -33.24 10.05
C ALA A 438 1.49 -34.58 10.53
N LYS A 439 1.65 -34.78 11.83
CA LYS A 439 2.09 -36.08 12.40
C LYS A 439 0.96 -37.10 12.51
N VAL A 440 -0.27 -36.64 12.47
CA VAL A 440 -1.46 -37.47 12.76
C VAL A 440 -2.44 -37.53 11.62
N ASN A 441 -2.32 -36.65 10.64
CA ASN A 441 -3.18 -36.63 9.46
C ASN A 441 -2.37 -36.13 8.24
N GLU A 442 -2.41 -36.90 7.16
CA GLU A 442 -1.67 -36.58 5.93
C GLU A 442 -2.47 -35.73 4.93
N ASN A 443 -3.79 -35.59 5.15
CA ASN A 443 -4.70 -34.85 4.26
C ASN A 443 -5.02 -33.45 4.80
N LEU A 444 -3.95 -32.71 5.11
CA LEU A 444 -4.09 -31.32 5.58
C LEU A 444 -4.21 -30.35 4.41
N VAL A 445 -5.23 -29.52 4.45
CA VAL A 445 -5.39 -28.33 3.60
C VAL A 445 -5.25 -27.10 4.48
N VAL A 446 -4.31 -26.24 4.16
CA VAL A 446 -4.09 -25.00 4.91
C VAL A 446 -4.74 -23.83 4.17
N VAL A 447 -5.55 -23.06 4.89
CA VAL A 447 -6.05 -21.74 4.49
C VAL A 447 -5.21 -20.68 5.21
N LEU A 448 -4.48 -19.91 4.44
CA LEU A 448 -3.56 -18.88 4.94
C LEU A 448 -4.20 -17.50 4.88
N VAL A 449 -4.14 -16.76 5.99
CA VAL A 449 -4.65 -15.38 6.12
C VAL A 449 -3.48 -14.45 6.46
N CYS A 450 -3.02 -13.65 5.50
CA CYS A 450 -1.93 -12.70 5.70
C CYS A 450 -2.06 -11.51 4.74
N GLY A 451 -1.46 -10.37 5.04
CA GLY A 451 -1.41 -9.21 4.13
C GLY A 451 -0.09 -9.08 3.37
N SER A 452 0.88 -9.94 3.68
CA SER A 452 2.23 -9.94 3.11
C SER A 452 2.87 -11.33 3.22
N PRO A 453 3.97 -11.62 2.51
CA PRO A 453 4.62 -12.93 2.52
C PRO A 453 5.03 -13.40 3.92
N VAL A 454 4.88 -14.70 4.14
CA VAL A 454 5.27 -15.39 5.37
C VAL A 454 6.13 -16.60 5.07
N THR A 455 6.94 -17.03 6.06
CA THR A 455 7.65 -18.31 5.97
C THR A 455 6.68 -19.48 6.13
N LEU A 456 6.88 -20.52 5.32
CA LEU A 456 6.02 -21.69 5.24
C LEU A 456 6.86 -22.97 5.39
N PRO A 457 7.41 -23.27 6.58
CA PRO A 457 8.39 -24.36 6.75
C PRO A 457 7.77 -25.77 6.56
N TRP A 458 6.47 -25.90 6.75
CA TRP A 458 5.70 -27.14 6.72
C TRP A 458 5.07 -27.46 5.35
N THR A 459 5.27 -26.64 4.31
CA THR A 459 4.62 -26.79 2.99
C THR A 459 4.74 -28.19 2.36
N LYS A 460 5.84 -28.91 2.63
CA LYS A 460 6.03 -30.27 2.14
C LYS A 460 5.13 -31.32 2.84
N ARG A 461 4.51 -30.95 3.97
CA ARG A 461 3.72 -31.86 4.82
C ARG A 461 2.22 -31.63 4.73
N VAL A 462 1.78 -30.72 3.87
CA VAL A 462 0.36 -30.45 3.63
C VAL A 462 0.01 -30.75 2.19
N LYS A 463 -1.22 -31.19 1.93
CA LYS A 463 -1.69 -31.55 0.59
C LYS A 463 -2.04 -30.34 -0.26
N ALA A 464 -2.68 -29.34 0.34
CA ALA A 464 -3.01 -28.11 -0.36
C ALA A 464 -2.78 -26.88 0.51
N LEU A 465 -2.58 -25.74 -0.14
CA LEU A 465 -2.39 -24.43 0.47
C LEU A 465 -3.13 -23.38 -0.34
N LEU A 466 -4.13 -22.76 0.27
CA LEU A 466 -4.92 -21.67 -0.29
C LEU A 466 -4.62 -20.39 0.50
N ASN A 467 -4.06 -19.37 -0.14
CA ASN A 467 -3.86 -18.06 0.45
C ASN A 467 -5.04 -17.16 0.10
N ILE A 468 -5.85 -16.79 1.10
CA ILE A 468 -7.01 -15.92 0.93
C ILE A 468 -6.72 -14.46 1.33
N TYR A 469 -5.51 -14.18 1.76
CA TYR A 469 -5.09 -12.86 2.23
C TYR A 469 -6.03 -12.28 3.32
N VAL A 470 -6.34 -10.98 3.26
CA VAL A 470 -7.34 -10.31 4.11
C VAL A 470 -8.55 -9.97 3.24
N GLY A 471 -9.43 -10.95 3.11
CA GLY A 471 -10.46 -11.06 2.07
C GLY A 471 -11.72 -10.23 2.28
N GLY A 472 -11.74 -9.25 3.22
CA GLY A 472 -12.92 -8.45 3.48
C GLY A 472 -14.04 -9.21 4.19
N GLU A 473 -15.24 -8.61 4.23
CA GLU A 473 -16.37 -9.16 5.00
C GLU A 473 -16.92 -10.49 4.44
N ALA A 474 -16.68 -10.76 3.16
CA ALA A 474 -17.12 -11.97 2.46
C ALA A 474 -15.98 -13.01 2.25
N GLY A 475 -14.82 -12.80 2.88
CA GLY A 475 -13.64 -13.67 2.72
C GLY A 475 -13.87 -15.11 3.12
N GLY A 476 -14.73 -15.36 4.14
CA GLY A 476 -15.11 -16.74 4.55
C GLY A 476 -15.94 -17.47 3.50
N GLU A 477 -16.92 -16.78 2.90
CA GLU A 477 -17.73 -17.35 1.81
C GLU A 477 -16.88 -17.65 0.57
N ALA A 478 -16.02 -16.71 0.19
CA ALA A 478 -15.11 -16.89 -0.94
C ALA A 478 -14.15 -18.07 -0.75
N ALA A 479 -13.63 -18.25 0.47
CA ALA A 479 -12.79 -19.42 0.80
C ALA A 479 -13.56 -20.72 0.63
N VAL A 480 -14.79 -20.81 1.15
CA VAL A 480 -15.64 -22.01 1.04
C VAL A 480 -16.02 -22.28 -0.43
N ASP A 481 -16.34 -21.25 -1.21
CA ASP A 481 -16.62 -21.39 -2.65
C ASP A 481 -15.45 -22.06 -3.41
N ILE A 482 -14.23 -21.71 -3.06
CA ILE A 482 -13.03 -22.31 -3.66
C ILE A 482 -12.81 -23.74 -3.11
N LEU A 483 -12.83 -23.90 -1.78
CA LEU A 483 -12.57 -25.20 -1.14
C LEU A 483 -13.50 -26.30 -1.65
N PHE A 484 -14.74 -25.97 -2.04
CA PHE A 484 -15.74 -26.92 -2.55
C PHE A 484 -15.98 -26.80 -4.07
N GLY A 485 -15.13 -26.12 -4.80
CA GLY A 485 -15.14 -26.10 -6.25
C GLY A 485 -16.27 -25.33 -6.91
N LYS A 486 -17.01 -24.51 -6.15
CA LYS A 486 -18.01 -23.60 -6.72
C LYS A 486 -17.35 -22.50 -7.55
N VAL A 487 -16.16 -22.08 -7.13
CA VAL A 487 -15.28 -21.17 -7.87
C VAL A 487 -13.94 -21.85 -8.11
N ASN A 488 -13.49 -21.85 -9.35
CA ASN A 488 -12.14 -22.29 -9.70
C ASN A 488 -11.15 -21.14 -9.38
N PRO A 489 -10.12 -21.38 -8.53
CA PRO A 489 -9.15 -20.34 -8.18
C PRO A 489 -8.42 -19.82 -9.42
N SER A 490 -8.28 -18.51 -9.51
CA SER A 490 -7.63 -17.83 -10.64
C SER A 490 -6.65 -16.72 -10.21
N GLY A 491 -6.52 -16.52 -8.91
CA GLY A 491 -5.59 -15.54 -8.34
C GLY A 491 -4.14 -15.91 -8.62
N LYS A 492 -3.32 -14.88 -8.84
CA LYS A 492 -1.87 -14.98 -9.03
C LYS A 492 -1.17 -14.09 -8.03
N LEU A 493 -0.04 -14.53 -7.46
CA LEU A 493 0.72 -13.72 -6.52
C LEU A 493 1.14 -12.38 -7.14
N ALA A 494 0.82 -11.30 -6.48
CA ALA A 494 1.28 -9.95 -6.85
C ALA A 494 2.62 -9.57 -6.19
N GLU A 495 3.23 -10.53 -5.50
CA GLU A 495 4.53 -10.39 -4.83
C GLU A 495 5.20 -11.76 -4.66
N THR A 496 6.51 -11.75 -4.67
CA THR A 496 7.33 -12.95 -4.46
C THR A 496 7.23 -13.42 -3.00
N PHE A 497 7.09 -14.73 -2.78
CA PHE A 497 7.21 -15.35 -1.47
C PHE A 497 8.63 -15.92 -1.29
N PRO A 498 9.54 -15.26 -0.58
CA PRO A 498 10.87 -15.79 -0.28
C PRO A 498 10.77 -17.02 0.63
N LYS A 499 11.79 -17.87 0.64
CA LYS A 499 11.88 -18.96 1.62
C LYS A 499 12.22 -18.45 3.01
N ARG A 500 13.06 -17.43 3.09
CA ARG A 500 13.54 -16.79 4.32
C ARG A 500 13.72 -15.30 4.10
N LEU A 501 13.61 -14.51 5.14
CA LEU A 501 13.85 -13.07 5.09
C LEU A 501 15.26 -12.74 4.57
N SER A 502 16.27 -13.50 5.00
CA SER A 502 17.65 -13.32 4.56
C SER A 502 17.91 -13.59 3.07
N ASP A 503 16.97 -14.21 2.38
CA ASP A 503 17.07 -14.43 0.93
C ASP A 503 16.72 -13.14 0.14
N ASN A 504 16.13 -12.13 0.80
CA ASN A 504 15.84 -10.84 0.21
C ASN A 504 17.02 -9.88 0.41
N ILE A 505 17.57 -9.33 -0.66
CA ILE A 505 18.75 -8.47 -0.64
C ILE A 505 18.57 -7.22 0.24
N ASN A 506 17.36 -6.69 0.36
CA ASN A 506 17.09 -5.52 1.18
C ASN A 506 16.89 -5.83 2.67
N SER A 507 16.94 -7.11 3.09
CA SER A 507 16.70 -7.49 4.48
C SER A 507 17.69 -6.87 5.47
N ALA A 508 18.90 -6.55 5.03
CA ALA A 508 19.92 -5.85 5.83
C ALA A 508 19.64 -4.34 5.96
N TYR A 509 18.77 -3.79 5.10
CA TYR A 509 18.49 -2.36 4.97
C TYR A 509 17.03 -2.01 5.31
N PHE A 510 16.27 -2.96 5.89
CA PHE A 510 14.86 -2.78 6.24
C PHE A 510 14.47 -3.56 7.51
N PRO A 511 13.73 -2.95 8.45
CA PRO A 511 13.52 -1.51 8.56
C PRO A 511 14.82 -0.84 9.05
N MET A 512 15.21 0.26 8.42
CA MET A 512 16.28 1.11 8.93
C MET A 512 15.69 2.27 9.74
N GLY A 513 16.42 2.82 10.58
CA GLY A 513 16.18 4.00 11.37
C GLY A 513 17.50 4.24 12.03
N THR A 514 17.84 5.39 12.45
CA THR A 514 17.13 6.46 13.11
C THR A 514 16.85 7.65 12.20
N LYS A 515 17.69 7.90 11.20
CA LYS A 515 17.62 9.10 10.36
C LYS A 515 17.17 8.78 8.95
N ASN A 516 17.68 7.69 8.35
CA ASN A 516 17.36 7.35 6.98
C ASN A 516 17.10 5.84 6.79
N VAL A 517 16.43 5.53 5.72
CA VAL A 517 16.30 4.20 5.15
C VAL A 517 16.88 4.23 3.73
N GLN A 518 17.74 3.27 3.42
CA GLN A 518 18.51 3.24 2.18
C GLN A 518 17.95 2.18 1.25
N TYR A 519 17.52 2.59 0.06
CA TYR A 519 16.95 1.70 -0.96
C TYR A 519 18.08 1.19 -1.86
N ARG A 520 19.07 0.50 -1.23
CA ARG A 520 20.30 0.08 -1.92
C ARG A 520 20.05 -0.91 -3.03
N GLU A 521 18.97 -1.66 -3.00
CA GLU A 521 18.61 -2.60 -4.06
C GLU A 521 18.28 -1.92 -5.39
N SER A 522 18.13 -0.58 -5.43
CA SER A 522 17.83 0.18 -6.64
C SER A 522 16.61 -0.41 -7.36
N VAL A 523 16.72 -0.75 -8.64
CA VAL A 523 15.64 -1.32 -9.45
C VAL A 523 15.33 -2.79 -9.12
N PHE A 524 16.12 -3.45 -8.28
CA PHE A 524 16.00 -4.87 -7.96
C PHE A 524 15.05 -5.14 -6.79
N VAL A 525 13.78 -4.81 -6.98
CA VAL A 525 12.72 -5.05 -6.00
C VAL A 525 11.92 -6.31 -6.38
N GLY A 526 11.59 -7.16 -5.39
CA GLY A 526 10.78 -8.34 -5.60
C GLY A 526 11.36 -9.32 -6.62
N TYR A 527 10.54 -9.80 -7.56
CA TYR A 527 10.97 -10.75 -8.59
C TYR A 527 12.12 -10.22 -9.45
N ARG A 528 12.22 -8.88 -9.63
CA ARG A 528 13.34 -8.27 -10.34
C ARG A 528 14.68 -8.65 -9.73
N TYR A 529 14.74 -8.73 -8.39
CA TYR A 529 15.92 -9.25 -7.70
C TYR A 529 15.99 -10.77 -7.77
N PHE A 530 14.94 -11.47 -7.34
CA PHE A 530 15.00 -12.91 -7.16
C PHE A 530 15.25 -13.66 -8.47
N ASP A 531 14.71 -13.18 -9.58
CA ASP A 531 14.91 -13.80 -10.89
C ASP A 531 16.31 -13.47 -11.46
N THR A 532 16.76 -12.20 -11.36
CA THR A 532 18.10 -11.79 -11.81
C THR A 532 19.22 -12.47 -11.00
N ALA A 533 19.03 -12.60 -9.70
CA ALA A 533 20.00 -13.24 -8.80
C ALA A 533 19.85 -14.77 -8.76
N GLU A 534 18.91 -15.35 -9.51
CA GLU A 534 18.61 -16.79 -9.54
C GLU A 534 18.35 -17.38 -8.13
N LYS A 535 17.88 -16.54 -7.18
CA LYS A 535 17.65 -16.98 -5.80
C LYS A 535 16.39 -17.86 -5.72
N PRO A 536 16.45 -19.01 -5.03
CA PRO A 536 15.30 -19.88 -4.88
C PRO A 536 14.24 -19.21 -4.00
N VAL A 537 13.00 -19.19 -4.48
CA VAL A 537 11.84 -18.67 -3.76
C VAL A 537 10.89 -19.77 -3.31
N ARG A 538 9.96 -19.49 -2.43
CA ARG A 538 8.89 -20.42 -2.08
C ARG A 538 7.85 -20.46 -3.20
N TYR A 539 7.42 -19.29 -3.66
CA TYR A 539 6.56 -19.07 -4.81
C TYR A 539 6.99 -17.81 -5.56
N PRO A 540 7.13 -17.86 -6.89
CA PRO A 540 7.53 -16.68 -7.67
C PRO A 540 6.36 -15.69 -7.84
N PHE A 541 6.68 -14.49 -8.23
CA PHE A 541 5.71 -13.48 -8.69
C PHE A 541 4.86 -14.03 -9.84
N GLY A 542 3.58 -13.74 -9.82
CA GLY A 542 2.62 -14.21 -10.83
C GLY A 542 2.16 -15.67 -10.65
N PHE A 543 2.67 -16.41 -9.66
CA PHE A 543 2.32 -17.82 -9.45
C PHE A 543 0.92 -17.98 -8.86
N GLY A 544 0.20 -18.98 -9.34
CA GLY A 544 -1.09 -19.42 -8.80
C GLY A 544 -1.62 -20.61 -9.60
N LEU A 545 -2.14 -21.62 -8.93
CA LEU A 545 -2.72 -22.82 -9.52
C LEU A 545 -4.21 -22.66 -9.80
N SER A 546 -4.74 -23.55 -10.64
CA SER A 546 -6.15 -23.67 -10.99
C SER A 546 -6.60 -25.13 -10.84
N TYR A 547 -7.90 -25.39 -10.81
CA TYR A 547 -8.48 -26.72 -10.92
C TYR A 547 -8.54 -27.22 -12.37
N THR A 548 -8.08 -26.40 -13.31
CA THR A 548 -7.95 -26.75 -14.73
C THR A 548 -6.52 -26.50 -15.21
N THR A 549 -6.24 -26.83 -16.47
CA THR A 549 -4.93 -26.63 -17.10
C THR A 549 -5.07 -25.77 -18.34
N PHE A 550 -4.02 -24.97 -18.65
CA PHE A 550 -3.99 -24.09 -19.80
C PHE A 550 -2.77 -24.36 -20.68
N ALA A 551 -2.97 -24.33 -21.98
CA ALA A 551 -1.90 -24.38 -22.98
C ALA A 551 -1.77 -23.02 -23.66
N TYR A 552 -0.52 -22.63 -23.94
CA TYR A 552 -0.17 -21.41 -24.65
C TYR A 552 0.44 -21.76 -26.00
N SER A 553 0.04 -21.07 -27.07
CA SER A 553 0.54 -21.33 -28.42
C SER A 553 0.54 -20.07 -29.30
N ASP A 554 1.13 -20.19 -30.47
CA ASP A 554 0.97 -19.27 -31.61
C ASP A 554 1.35 -17.82 -31.31
N ILE A 555 2.47 -17.57 -30.59
CA ILE A 555 2.99 -16.20 -30.40
C ILE A 555 3.30 -15.55 -31.74
N LYS A 556 2.79 -14.36 -31.94
CA LYS A 556 3.00 -13.48 -33.09
C LYS A 556 3.25 -12.07 -32.64
N VAL A 557 4.15 -11.40 -33.34
CA VAL A 557 4.42 -9.97 -33.15
C VAL A 557 4.11 -9.21 -34.42
N SER A 558 3.75 -7.94 -34.29
CA SER A 558 3.43 -7.08 -35.45
C SER A 558 4.65 -6.75 -36.30
N ALA A 559 5.86 -6.81 -35.72
CA ALA A 559 7.13 -6.60 -36.41
C ALA A 559 8.31 -7.21 -35.63
N ASP A 560 9.29 -7.78 -36.33
CA ASP A 560 10.53 -8.30 -35.74
C ASP A 560 11.61 -7.20 -35.59
N LYS A 561 11.46 -6.07 -36.27
CA LYS A 561 12.35 -4.91 -36.20
C LYS A 561 11.54 -3.65 -35.94
N LEU A 562 11.98 -2.90 -34.95
CA LEU A 562 11.31 -1.72 -34.45
C LEU A 562 12.28 -0.55 -34.33
N THR A 563 11.74 0.66 -34.36
CA THR A 563 12.39 1.83 -33.77
C THR A 563 11.89 2.01 -32.31
N ASP A 564 12.57 2.85 -31.54
CA ASP A 564 12.18 3.15 -30.14
C ASP A 564 10.83 3.88 -30.02
N ASN A 565 10.26 4.36 -31.12
CA ASN A 565 8.96 5.04 -31.17
C ASN A 565 7.83 4.15 -31.70
N ASP A 566 8.14 2.94 -32.16
CA ASP A 566 7.13 2.01 -32.65
C ASP A 566 6.37 1.35 -31.48
N VAL A 567 5.15 0.93 -31.78
CA VAL A 567 4.30 0.17 -30.90
C VAL A 567 4.24 -1.27 -31.38
N LEU A 568 4.59 -2.22 -30.51
CA LEU A 568 4.58 -3.64 -30.81
C LEU A 568 3.28 -4.27 -30.30
N SER A 569 2.53 -4.89 -31.19
CA SER A 569 1.42 -5.77 -30.81
C SER A 569 1.92 -7.20 -30.69
N VAL A 570 1.68 -7.84 -29.54
CA VAL A 570 2.02 -9.23 -29.24
C VAL A 570 0.74 -10.01 -29.08
N SER A 571 0.50 -10.99 -29.92
CA SER A 571 -0.67 -11.88 -29.83
C SER A 571 -0.25 -13.33 -29.65
N PHE A 572 -1.03 -14.07 -28.91
CA PHE A 572 -0.84 -15.51 -28.64
C PHE A 572 -2.16 -16.14 -28.22
N ASP A 573 -2.25 -17.46 -28.35
CA ASP A 573 -3.45 -18.21 -27.99
C ASP A 573 -3.31 -18.84 -26.61
N ILE A 574 -4.41 -18.85 -25.84
CA ILE A 574 -4.58 -19.60 -24.60
C ILE A 574 -5.76 -20.54 -24.76
N GLU A 575 -5.57 -21.82 -24.44
CA GLU A 575 -6.59 -22.86 -24.47
C GLU A 575 -6.76 -23.50 -23.09
N ASN A 576 -8.00 -23.67 -22.64
CA ASN A 576 -8.29 -24.48 -21.47
C ASN A 576 -8.28 -25.97 -21.88
N THR A 577 -7.24 -26.69 -21.51
CA THR A 577 -7.03 -28.08 -21.83
C THR A 577 -7.60 -29.06 -20.80
N GLY A 578 -8.13 -28.57 -19.72
CA GLY A 578 -8.74 -29.38 -18.66
C GLY A 578 -10.26 -29.49 -18.78
N SER A 579 -10.89 -30.02 -17.73
CA SER A 579 -12.33 -30.36 -17.71
C SER A 579 -13.20 -29.33 -16.96
N VAL A 580 -12.59 -28.31 -16.35
CA VAL A 580 -13.29 -27.31 -15.53
C VAL A 580 -13.09 -25.93 -16.15
N ALA A 581 -14.16 -25.14 -16.21
CA ALA A 581 -14.05 -23.75 -16.65
C ALA A 581 -13.18 -22.94 -15.65
N GLY A 582 -12.37 -22.03 -16.16
CA GLY A 582 -11.48 -21.22 -15.30
C GLY A 582 -10.91 -20.01 -16.01
N ALA A 583 -10.31 -19.11 -15.23
CA ALA A 583 -9.58 -17.99 -15.76
C ALA A 583 -8.07 -18.17 -15.61
N GLU A 584 -7.33 -17.72 -16.64
CA GLU A 584 -5.88 -17.67 -16.65
C GLU A 584 -5.42 -16.22 -16.80
N VAL A 585 -4.27 -15.90 -16.20
CA VAL A 585 -3.61 -14.59 -16.34
C VAL A 585 -2.36 -14.78 -17.18
N ALA A 586 -2.43 -14.35 -18.43
CA ALA A 586 -1.26 -14.26 -19.28
C ALA A 586 -0.41 -13.05 -18.88
N GLN A 587 0.87 -13.28 -18.64
CA GLN A 587 1.83 -12.27 -18.18
C GLN A 587 2.88 -12.08 -19.26
N VAL A 588 3.05 -10.83 -19.73
CA VAL A 588 4.00 -10.48 -20.79
C VAL A 588 5.16 -9.71 -20.17
N TYR A 589 6.34 -10.29 -20.27
CA TYR A 589 7.59 -9.72 -19.79
C TYR A 589 8.48 -9.31 -20.95
N VAL A 590 9.30 -8.30 -20.72
CA VAL A 590 10.34 -7.87 -21.67
C VAL A 590 11.69 -8.03 -20.99
N LYS A 591 12.63 -8.65 -21.71
CA LYS A 591 14.03 -8.83 -21.33
C LYS A 591 14.93 -8.14 -22.36
N ASP A 592 15.80 -7.28 -21.91
CA ASP A 592 16.93 -6.77 -22.69
C ASP A 592 18.04 -7.83 -22.70
N VAL A 593 18.38 -8.33 -23.89
CA VAL A 593 19.35 -9.45 -24.02
C VAL A 593 20.77 -9.01 -23.64
N LYS A 594 21.10 -7.74 -23.89
CA LYS A 594 22.43 -7.20 -23.60
C LYS A 594 22.37 -5.71 -23.32
N SER A 595 22.31 -5.35 -22.05
CA SER A 595 22.29 -3.97 -21.61
C SER A 595 23.66 -3.45 -21.14
N THR A 596 23.95 -2.18 -21.40
CA THR A 596 25.11 -1.46 -20.86
C THR A 596 24.92 -1.16 -19.38
N ILE A 597 23.70 -0.79 -19.00
CA ILE A 597 23.35 -0.52 -17.60
C ILE A 597 22.81 -1.80 -16.91
N PHE A 598 23.02 -1.92 -15.61
CA PHE A 598 22.39 -3.03 -14.86
C PHE A 598 20.87 -2.97 -14.99
N ARG A 599 20.23 -4.07 -15.38
CA ARG A 599 18.78 -4.22 -15.51
C ARG A 599 18.29 -5.51 -14.89
N PRO A 600 17.03 -5.59 -14.46
CA PRO A 600 16.40 -6.86 -14.11
C PRO A 600 16.43 -7.84 -15.28
N GLU A 601 16.52 -9.15 -14.99
CA GLU A 601 16.47 -10.21 -15.98
C GLU A 601 15.27 -10.07 -16.93
N LYS A 602 14.13 -9.66 -16.40
CA LYS A 602 12.91 -9.33 -17.14
C LYS A 602 11.99 -8.44 -16.32
N GLU A 603 11.09 -7.75 -16.99
CA GLU A 603 10.13 -6.85 -16.36
C GLU A 603 8.74 -7.05 -16.94
N LEU A 604 7.71 -7.10 -16.08
CA LEU A 604 6.32 -7.15 -16.51
C LEU A 604 5.96 -5.87 -17.27
N LYS A 605 5.44 -6.02 -18.47
CA LYS A 605 5.03 -4.89 -19.34
C LYS A 605 3.63 -5.06 -19.91
N GLY A 606 2.96 -6.18 -19.59
CA GLY A 606 1.59 -6.41 -19.98
C GLY A 606 0.99 -7.63 -19.29
N PHE A 607 -0.32 -7.65 -19.15
CA PHE A 607 -1.06 -8.83 -18.70
C PHE A 607 -2.50 -8.79 -19.20
N GLU A 608 -3.11 -9.98 -19.29
CA GLU A 608 -4.54 -10.10 -19.57
C GLU A 608 -5.10 -11.32 -18.84
N LYS A 609 -6.27 -11.15 -18.21
CA LYS A 609 -7.01 -12.22 -17.56
C LYS A 609 -8.13 -12.66 -18.45
N VAL A 610 -8.13 -13.95 -18.83
CA VAL A 610 -9.12 -14.53 -19.73
C VAL A 610 -9.85 -15.69 -19.07
N PHE A 611 -11.17 -15.69 -19.16
CA PHE A 611 -12.01 -16.81 -18.74
C PHE A 611 -12.25 -17.74 -19.94
N LEU A 612 -12.08 -19.05 -19.73
CA LEU A 612 -12.18 -20.10 -20.75
C LEU A 612 -12.99 -21.29 -20.23
N ASN A 613 -13.97 -21.71 -21.04
CA ASN A 613 -14.64 -22.99 -20.81
C ASN A 613 -13.71 -24.16 -21.22
N PRO A 614 -13.98 -25.41 -20.78
CA PRO A 614 -13.21 -26.59 -21.23
C PRO A 614 -13.15 -26.68 -22.76
N GLY A 615 -11.92 -26.79 -23.29
CA GLY A 615 -11.65 -26.83 -24.73
C GLY A 615 -11.78 -25.48 -25.45
N GLU A 616 -12.12 -24.39 -24.75
CA GLU A 616 -12.18 -23.06 -25.36
C GLU A 616 -10.77 -22.49 -25.53
N LYS A 617 -10.54 -21.88 -26.70
CA LYS A 617 -9.31 -21.21 -27.08
C LYS A 617 -9.62 -19.73 -27.35
N LYS A 618 -8.80 -18.80 -26.84
CA LYS A 618 -8.88 -17.37 -27.12
C LYS A 618 -7.52 -16.81 -27.50
N THR A 619 -7.52 -15.90 -28.47
CA THR A 619 -6.34 -15.09 -28.78
C THR A 619 -6.30 -13.88 -27.84
N VAL A 620 -5.18 -13.72 -27.15
CA VAL A 620 -4.85 -12.57 -26.31
C VAL A 620 -3.93 -11.65 -27.11
N THR A 621 -4.14 -10.35 -26.99
CA THR A 621 -3.28 -9.34 -27.60
C THR A 621 -2.86 -8.32 -26.54
N VAL A 622 -1.56 -8.08 -26.44
CA VAL A 622 -0.96 -7.07 -25.55
C VAL A 622 -0.17 -6.09 -26.40
N THR A 623 -0.27 -4.81 -26.09
CA THR A 623 0.45 -3.73 -26.77
C THR A 623 1.61 -3.25 -25.91
N LEU A 624 2.79 -3.19 -26.52
CA LEU A 624 4.02 -2.72 -25.89
C LEU A 624 4.49 -1.44 -26.61
N ASP A 625 4.62 -0.37 -25.86
CA ASP A 625 5.14 0.92 -26.37
C ASP A 625 6.62 1.11 -26.02
N LYS A 626 7.18 2.29 -26.28
CA LYS A 626 8.54 2.66 -25.94
C LYS A 626 8.92 2.34 -24.49
N ARG A 627 7.99 2.56 -23.53
CA ARG A 627 8.24 2.34 -22.09
C ARG A 627 8.45 0.87 -21.74
N ALA A 628 7.99 -0.04 -22.59
CA ALA A 628 8.22 -1.47 -22.39
C ALA A 628 9.70 -1.87 -22.57
N PHE A 629 10.45 -1.14 -23.38
CA PHE A 629 11.86 -1.39 -23.72
C PHE A 629 12.84 -0.46 -23.00
N ALA A 630 12.34 0.68 -22.49
CA ALA A 630 13.15 1.76 -21.94
C ALA A 630 13.58 1.52 -20.49
N PHE A 631 14.68 2.18 -20.12
CA PHE A 631 15.07 2.47 -18.75
C PHE A 631 15.21 3.99 -18.57
N TYR A 632 15.25 4.48 -17.32
CA TYR A 632 15.47 5.90 -17.07
C TYR A 632 16.96 6.23 -17.10
N ASN A 633 17.37 7.06 -18.05
CA ASN A 633 18.77 7.44 -18.26
C ASN A 633 19.10 8.75 -17.52
N VAL A 634 19.86 8.64 -16.46
CA VAL A 634 20.27 9.79 -15.62
C VAL A 634 21.20 10.77 -16.34
N CYS A 635 21.83 10.38 -17.46
CA CYS A 635 22.69 11.28 -18.22
C CYS A 635 21.90 12.32 -19.03
N VAL A 636 20.68 11.96 -19.44
CA VAL A 636 19.79 12.82 -20.23
C VAL A 636 18.50 13.20 -19.49
N ASN A 637 18.30 12.65 -18.29
CA ASN A 637 17.10 12.81 -17.47
C ASN A 637 15.81 12.43 -18.24
N ASP A 638 15.84 11.33 -18.99
CA ASP A 638 14.71 10.88 -19.79
C ASP A 638 14.76 9.36 -20.01
N TRP A 639 13.64 8.81 -20.49
CA TRP A 639 13.50 7.41 -20.86
C TRP A 639 14.22 7.07 -22.16
N THR A 640 15.13 6.14 -22.08
CA THR A 640 16.03 5.73 -23.18
C THR A 640 15.87 4.25 -23.47
N VAL A 641 15.88 3.90 -24.75
CA VAL A 641 16.00 2.53 -25.24
C VAL A 641 17.41 2.33 -25.77
N GLU A 642 18.10 1.27 -25.41
CA GLU A 642 19.34 0.82 -26.08
C GLU A 642 18.99 0.07 -27.36
N SER A 643 19.76 0.30 -28.42
CA SER A 643 19.65 -0.52 -29.64
C SER A 643 20.12 -1.94 -29.35
N GLY A 644 19.31 -2.94 -29.64
CA GLY A 644 19.66 -4.32 -29.38
C GLY A 644 18.52 -5.31 -29.59
N GLU A 645 18.75 -6.52 -29.16
CA GLU A 645 17.73 -7.59 -29.14
C GLU A 645 17.00 -7.59 -27.81
N PHE A 646 15.67 -7.72 -27.89
CA PHE A 646 14.79 -7.88 -26.73
C PHE A 646 14.00 -9.17 -26.88
N GLU A 647 13.90 -9.92 -25.78
CA GLU A 647 13.03 -11.09 -25.70
C GLU A 647 11.67 -10.70 -25.12
N ILE A 648 10.61 -10.99 -25.86
CA ILE A 648 9.22 -10.90 -25.40
C ILE A 648 8.86 -12.28 -24.85
N LEU A 649 8.57 -12.33 -23.56
CA LEU A 649 8.34 -13.56 -22.81
C LEU A 649 6.89 -13.62 -22.35
N VAL A 650 6.13 -14.64 -22.72
CA VAL A 650 4.76 -14.87 -22.28
C VAL A 650 4.75 -16.01 -21.29
N GLY A 651 4.24 -15.79 -20.09
CA GLY A 651 4.25 -16.77 -19.02
C GLY A 651 2.99 -16.81 -18.16
N ALA A 652 2.87 -17.89 -17.39
CA ALA A 652 1.88 -18.08 -16.33
C ALA A 652 2.40 -17.56 -14.96
N SER A 653 3.69 -17.24 -14.89
CA SER A 653 4.35 -16.56 -13.77
C SER A 653 5.71 -16.01 -14.25
N SER A 654 6.42 -15.25 -13.42
CA SER A 654 7.77 -14.76 -13.77
C SER A 654 8.79 -15.88 -14.02
N ARG A 655 8.53 -17.10 -13.57
CA ARG A 655 9.39 -18.30 -13.75
C ARG A 655 8.77 -19.42 -14.55
N ASP A 656 7.54 -19.28 -14.99
CA ASP A 656 6.86 -20.28 -15.83
C ASP A 656 6.57 -19.63 -17.20
N ILE A 657 7.64 -19.43 -17.98
CA ILE A 657 7.57 -18.87 -19.33
C ILE A 657 7.13 -19.97 -20.31
N LYS A 658 6.08 -19.68 -21.06
CA LYS A 658 5.45 -20.60 -22.01
C LYS A 658 5.86 -20.35 -23.45
N LEU A 659 5.99 -19.07 -23.82
CA LEU A 659 6.32 -18.65 -25.18
C LEU A 659 7.36 -17.53 -25.13
N SER A 660 8.18 -17.45 -26.16
CA SER A 660 9.16 -16.36 -26.34
C SER A 660 9.27 -15.95 -27.81
N HIS A 661 9.58 -14.68 -28.04
CA HIS A 661 9.89 -14.13 -29.35
C HIS A 661 10.93 -13.03 -29.23
N THR A 662 11.94 -13.03 -30.11
CA THR A 662 12.98 -12.01 -30.10
C THR A 662 12.67 -10.93 -31.14
N VAL A 663 12.80 -9.67 -30.74
CA VAL A 663 12.68 -8.50 -31.61
C VAL A 663 13.94 -7.66 -31.54
N ALA A 664 14.30 -7.00 -32.65
CA ALA A 664 15.40 -6.05 -32.67
C ALA A 664 14.86 -4.62 -32.61
N VAL A 665 15.35 -3.83 -31.66
CA VAL A 665 14.98 -2.42 -31.53
C VAL A 665 16.17 -1.55 -31.91
N THR A 666 15.92 -0.53 -32.70
CA THR A 666 16.89 0.51 -33.06
C THR A 666 16.47 1.82 -32.41
N ALA A 667 17.37 2.44 -31.69
CA ALA A 667 17.14 3.72 -31.02
C ALA A 667 18.29 4.70 -31.29
N PRO A 668 18.09 6.01 -31.14
CA PRO A 668 19.16 6.98 -31.17
C PRO A 668 20.27 6.68 -30.18
N GLU A 669 21.52 6.83 -30.58
CA GLU A 669 22.64 6.74 -29.65
C GLU A 669 22.62 7.92 -28.67
N VAL A 670 22.59 7.61 -27.37
CA VAL A 670 22.70 8.58 -26.28
C VAL A 670 23.74 8.11 -25.27
N GLY A 671 24.35 9.03 -24.56
CA GLY A 671 25.31 8.69 -23.51
C GLY A 671 24.64 7.89 -22.40
N ILE A 672 25.17 6.71 -22.09
CA ILE A 672 24.72 5.85 -20.99
C ILE A 672 25.90 5.69 -20.03
N LYS A 673 25.67 5.89 -18.74
CA LYS A 673 26.70 5.69 -17.73
C LYS A 673 26.86 4.20 -17.42
N ASP A 674 28.04 3.66 -17.70
CA ASP A 674 28.41 2.29 -17.30
C ASP A 674 28.93 2.28 -15.85
N TYR A 675 28.27 1.54 -15.00
CA TYR A 675 28.61 1.42 -13.57
C TYR A 675 29.42 0.17 -13.23
N ARG A 676 29.87 -0.65 -14.22
CA ARG A 676 30.59 -1.90 -13.96
C ARG A 676 31.84 -1.75 -13.09
N GLN A 677 32.53 -0.59 -13.20
CA GLN A 677 33.69 -0.31 -12.35
C GLN A 677 33.30 0.21 -10.96
N ASP A 678 32.32 1.10 -10.89
CA ASP A 678 31.95 1.81 -9.67
C ASP A 678 30.98 1.02 -8.78
N ALA A 679 30.14 0.16 -9.41
CA ALA A 679 29.10 -0.62 -8.71
C ALA A 679 28.99 -2.06 -9.27
N PRO A 680 30.06 -2.87 -9.26
CA PRO A 680 30.08 -4.21 -9.85
C PRO A 680 29.05 -5.18 -9.24
N ALA A 681 28.68 -5.03 -7.96
CA ALA A 681 27.71 -5.90 -7.31
C ALA A 681 26.32 -5.86 -7.97
N TYR A 682 25.96 -4.74 -8.65
CA TYR A 682 24.68 -4.61 -9.36
C TYR A 682 24.65 -5.36 -10.69
N TYR A 683 25.80 -5.79 -11.21
CA TYR A 683 25.91 -6.62 -12.40
C TYR A 683 26.13 -8.10 -12.08
N ASP A 684 26.36 -8.45 -10.81
CA ASP A 684 26.57 -9.83 -10.36
C ASP A 684 25.79 -10.14 -9.08
N LEU A 685 24.48 -9.96 -9.13
CA LEU A 685 23.58 -10.19 -7.99
C LEU A 685 23.55 -11.65 -7.52
N ALA A 686 23.83 -12.59 -8.40
CA ALA A 686 23.87 -14.02 -8.05
C ALA A 686 24.91 -14.31 -6.97
N ASN A 687 26.06 -13.62 -7.04
CA ASN A 687 27.16 -13.72 -6.10
C ASN A 687 27.17 -12.64 -5.01
N ALA A 688 26.36 -11.58 -5.15
CA ALA A 688 26.27 -10.52 -4.16
C ALA A 688 25.53 -11.01 -2.88
N THR A 689 26.19 -10.85 -1.74
CA THR A 689 25.62 -11.10 -0.41
C THR A 689 25.03 -9.84 0.21
N GLU A 690 25.50 -8.68 -0.22
CA GLU A 690 25.04 -7.36 0.17
C GLU A 690 25.35 -6.36 -0.95
N LEU A 691 24.76 -5.17 -0.86
CA LEU A 691 25.02 -4.04 -1.75
C LEU A 691 25.81 -2.98 -0.96
N PRO A 692 27.14 -2.86 -1.18
CA PRO A 692 28.00 -1.94 -0.42
C PRO A 692 27.54 -0.49 -0.54
N ILE A 693 27.70 0.28 0.55
CA ILE A 693 27.24 1.68 0.58
C ILE A 693 28.00 2.55 -0.41
N GLU A 694 29.29 2.24 -0.66
CA GLU A 694 30.14 2.95 -1.60
C GLU A 694 29.63 2.77 -3.03
N GLN A 695 29.21 1.55 -3.38
CA GLN A 695 28.64 1.25 -4.69
C GLN A 695 27.26 1.89 -4.83
N PHE A 696 26.46 1.88 -3.78
CA PHE A 696 25.19 2.59 -3.77
C PHE A 696 25.39 4.11 -3.91
N SER A 697 26.39 4.70 -3.23
CA SER A 697 26.72 6.12 -3.39
C SER A 697 27.08 6.46 -4.85
N ALA A 698 27.79 5.57 -5.55
CA ALA A 698 28.13 5.77 -6.96
C ALA A 698 26.89 5.85 -7.89
N ILE A 699 25.87 5.02 -7.64
CA ILE A 699 24.60 5.08 -8.42
C ILE A 699 23.66 6.17 -7.93
N TYR A 700 23.67 6.48 -6.63
CA TYR A 700 22.92 7.60 -6.04
C TYR A 700 23.48 8.96 -6.49
N GLY A 701 24.76 9.01 -6.88
CA GLY A 701 25.44 10.19 -7.40
C GLY A 701 25.94 11.18 -6.36
N LYS A 702 25.83 10.83 -5.05
CA LYS A 702 26.32 11.63 -3.93
C LYS A 702 26.53 10.73 -2.69
N ASP A 703 27.20 11.27 -1.68
CA ASP A 703 27.40 10.53 -0.43
C ASP A 703 26.07 10.24 0.26
N VAL A 704 25.91 9.00 0.74
CA VAL A 704 24.75 8.62 1.55
C VAL A 704 24.88 9.22 2.93
N PRO A 705 23.86 9.95 3.44
CA PRO A 705 23.92 10.55 4.76
C PRO A 705 24.10 9.52 5.87
N GLU A 706 24.84 9.89 6.91
CA GLU A 706 25.03 9.04 8.08
C GLU A 706 23.70 8.70 8.77
N ASN A 707 23.53 7.45 9.16
CA ASN A 707 22.32 6.96 9.84
C ASN A 707 22.58 6.81 11.35
N VAL A 708 22.90 7.91 12.03
CA VAL A 708 23.25 7.96 13.44
C VAL A 708 22.17 8.66 14.25
N ALA A 709 21.77 8.06 15.38
CA ALA A 709 20.79 8.64 16.29
C ALA A 709 21.30 9.99 16.87
N PRO A 710 20.44 11.01 16.96
CA PRO A 710 20.82 12.30 17.52
C PRO A 710 21.21 12.16 18.99
N LYS A 711 22.23 12.88 19.40
CA LYS A 711 22.69 12.97 20.79
C LYS A 711 22.06 14.18 21.46
N ARG A 712 22.20 14.25 22.79
CA ARG A 712 21.82 15.46 23.51
C ARG A 712 22.63 16.65 23.01
N GLY A 713 21.99 17.72 22.66
CA GLY A 713 22.52 18.89 22.00
C GLY A 713 22.15 18.97 20.51
N GLU A 714 21.72 17.85 19.91
CA GLU A 714 21.39 17.72 18.50
C GLU A 714 19.88 17.49 18.28
N PHE A 715 19.08 17.37 19.35
CA PHE A 715 17.63 17.21 19.19
C PHE A 715 16.99 18.45 18.56
N ASP A 716 16.03 18.19 17.69
CA ASP A 716 15.22 19.20 17.03
C ASP A 716 13.71 18.85 17.15
N VAL A 717 12.85 19.62 16.52
CA VAL A 717 11.40 19.40 16.52
C VAL A 717 11.00 18.11 15.75
N ASN A 718 11.89 17.59 14.89
CA ASN A 718 11.70 16.35 14.14
C ASN A 718 12.25 15.13 14.88
N SER A 719 12.95 15.33 16.01
CA SER A 719 13.37 14.21 16.85
C SER A 719 12.15 13.49 17.43
N THR A 720 12.16 12.16 17.38
CA THR A 720 11.06 11.32 17.86
C THR A 720 11.07 11.17 19.37
N VAL A 721 9.91 10.76 19.94
CA VAL A 721 9.80 10.46 21.37
C VAL A 721 10.79 9.36 21.80
N ASN A 722 11.07 8.38 20.94
CA ASN A 722 12.09 7.34 21.22
C ASN A 722 13.52 7.90 21.21
N GLU A 723 13.87 8.75 20.25
CA GLU A 723 15.20 9.33 20.15
C GLU A 723 15.54 10.17 21.39
N VAL A 724 14.61 11.02 21.85
CA VAL A 724 14.82 11.84 23.03
C VAL A 724 14.81 11.06 24.35
N ALA A 725 14.34 9.81 24.34
CA ALA A 725 14.29 8.94 25.53
C ALA A 725 15.66 8.46 26.03
N VAL A 726 16.75 8.83 25.36
CA VAL A 726 18.11 8.69 25.92
C VAL A 726 18.36 9.64 27.09
N THR A 727 17.55 10.69 27.24
CA THR A 727 17.60 11.63 28.35
C THR A 727 16.63 11.26 29.47
N ARG A 728 16.87 11.74 30.74
CA ARG A 728 15.94 11.49 31.85
C ARG A 728 14.56 12.09 31.60
N LEU A 729 14.50 13.32 31.08
CA LEU A 729 13.24 14.00 30.71
C LEU A 729 12.52 13.26 29.59
N GLY A 730 13.24 12.84 28.53
CA GLY A 730 12.67 12.07 27.43
C GLY A 730 12.14 10.70 27.86
N LYS A 731 12.82 9.98 28.76
CA LYS A 731 12.31 8.74 29.38
C LYS A 731 11.00 8.97 30.12
N PHE A 732 10.91 10.03 30.92
CA PHE A 732 9.69 10.41 31.60
C PHE A 732 8.56 10.72 30.61
N LEU A 733 8.82 11.58 29.63
CA LEU A 733 7.86 11.92 28.56
C LEU A 733 7.34 10.67 27.86
N ARG A 734 8.24 9.81 27.38
CA ARG A 734 7.87 8.54 26.74
C ARG A 734 6.99 7.67 27.63
N SER A 735 7.34 7.55 28.91
CA SER A 735 6.58 6.71 29.86
C SER A 735 5.16 7.23 30.06
N VAL A 736 4.98 8.55 30.18
CA VAL A 736 3.66 9.18 30.32
C VAL A 736 2.83 8.98 29.05
N LEU A 737 3.41 9.21 27.88
CA LEU A 737 2.72 9.08 26.60
C LEU A 737 2.33 7.62 26.32
N VAL A 738 3.23 6.67 26.55
CA VAL A 738 2.94 5.23 26.39
C VAL A 738 1.86 4.77 27.37
N PHE A 739 1.88 5.26 28.63
CA PHE A 739 0.84 4.95 29.60
C PHE A 739 -0.53 5.49 29.14
N GLY A 740 -0.56 6.74 28.68
CA GLY A 740 -1.77 7.36 28.12
C GLY A 740 -2.33 6.58 26.93
N ALA A 741 -1.46 6.21 25.96
CA ALA A 741 -1.85 5.41 24.80
C ALA A 741 -2.44 4.06 25.20
N LYS A 742 -1.81 3.34 26.13
CA LYS A 742 -2.30 2.05 26.65
C LYS A 742 -3.65 2.18 27.38
N LEU A 743 -3.88 3.30 28.05
CA LEU A 743 -5.15 3.56 28.75
C LEU A 743 -6.28 3.84 27.77
N LEU A 744 -6.02 4.71 26.77
CA LEU A 744 -7.01 5.09 25.76
C LEU A 744 -7.38 3.93 24.82
N THR A 745 -6.45 3.00 24.58
CA THR A 745 -6.66 1.83 23.71
C THR A 745 -6.93 0.54 24.49
N ARG A 746 -7.33 0.65 25.74
CA ARG A 746 -7.64 -0.54 26.57
C ARG A 746 -8.81 -1.32 25.98
N GLY A 747 -8.54 -2.58 25.57
CA GLY A 747 -9.52 -3.44 24.90
C GLY A 747 -9.62 -3.28 23.38
N ALA A 748 -8.90 -2.34 22.77
CA ALA A 748 -8.88 -2.18 21.33
C ALA A 748 -7.80 -3.02 20.64
N ALA A 749 -8.10 -3.54 19.45
CA ALA A 749 -7.14 -4.28 18.61
C ALA A 749 -5.91 -3.44 18.22
N ASN A 750 -6.04 -2.12 18.18
CA ASN A 750 -5.01 -1.17 17.70
C ASN A 750 -4.02 -0.69 18.77
N LYS A 751 -3.94 -1.36 19.93
CA LYS A 751 -3.06 -0.96 21.04
C LYS A 751 -1.60 -0.87 20.62
N THR A 752 -1.09 -1.85 19.89
CA THR A 752 0.30 -1.89 19.44
C THR A 752 0.59 -0.74 18.47
N MET A 753 -0.31 -0.51 17.53
CA MET A 753 -0.25 0.63 16.60
C MET A 753 -0.19 1.98 17.33
N ALA A 754 -1.11 2.20 18.29
CA ALA A 754 -1.16 3.46 19.04
C ALA A 754 0.12 3.73 19.86
N VAL A 755 0.68 2.69 20.49
CA VAL A 755 1.93 2.80 21.25
C VAL A 755 3.10 3.08 20.29
N ASN A 756 3.22 2.36 19.19
CA ASN A 756 4.29 2.56 18.20
C ASN A 756 4.18 3.93 17.53
N GLY A 757 2.97 4.34 17.11
CA GLY A 757 2.73 5.65 16.55
C GLY A 757 3.21 6.79 17.46
N ILE A 758 2.89 6.72 18.75
CA ILE A 758 3.33 7.73 19.73
C ILE A 758 4.84 7.74 19.93
N VAL A 759 5.49 6.59 20.05
CA VAL A 759 6.94 6.57 20.33
C VAL A 759 7.80 6.95 19.12
N THR A 760 7.29 6.76 17.91
CA THR A 760 7.94 7.17 16.66
C THR A 760 7.50 8.55 16.16
N MET A 761 6.54 9.19 16.85
CA MET A 761 6.05 10.52 16.53
C MET A 761 7.14 11.57 16.77
N PRO A 762 7.39 12.51 15.82
CA PRO A 762 8.26 13.65 16.04
C PRO A 762 7.62 14.67 16.99
N LEU A 763 8.45 15.39 17.74
CA LEU A 763 7.98 16.35 18.76
C LEU A 763 7.09 17.46 18.17
N ARG A 764 7.32 17.87 16.90
CA ARG A 764 6.46 18.86 16.22
C ARG A 764 4.99 18.47 16.18
N SER A 765 4.72 17.17 16.07
CA SER A 765 3.35 16.65 15.93
C SER A 765 2.49 16.90 17.17
N PHE A 766 3.09 17.17 18.35
CA PHE A 766 2.31 17.56 19.54
C PHE A 766 1.51 18.83 19.32
N SER A 767 2.04 19.79 18.54
CA SER A 767 1.30 21.02 18.23
C SER A 767 0.12 20.73 17.30
N SER A 768 0.33 20.00 16.23
CA SER A 768 -0.69 19.69 15.22
C SER A 768 -1.80 18.81 15.79
N PHE A 769 -1.47 17.67 16.43
CA PHE A 769 -2.49 16.74 16.95
C PHE A 769 -3.24 17.24 18.19
N THR A 770 -2.72 18.25 18.90
CA THR A 770 -3.46 18.88 20.00
C THR A 770 -4.25 20.12 19.53
N GLY A 771 -4.29 20.42 18.22
CA GLY A 771 -4.95 21.61 17.69
C GLY A 771 -4.38 22.91 18.28
N GLY A 772 -3.06 22.95 18.56
CA GLY A 772 -2.37 24.10 19.12
C GLY A 772 -2.43 24.23 20.65
N LEU A 773 -3.09 23.30 21.37
CA LEU A 773 -3.07 23.30 22.85
C LEU A 773 -1.65 23.21 23.41
N VAL A 774 -0.79 22.43 22.76
CA VAL A 774 0.66 22.50 22.95
C VAL A 774 1.21 23.38 21.83
N SER A 775 1.53 24.63 22.10
CA SER A 775 2.03 25.53 21.06
C SER A 775 3.41 25.12 20.55
N GLU A 776 3.76 25.53 19.32
CA GLU A 776 5.11 25.31 18.77
C GLU A 776 6.19 25.90 19.69
N THR A 777 5.94 27.08 20.30
CA THR A 777 6.85 27.69 21.30
C THR A 777 7.06 26.73 22.50
N SER A 778 6.03 25.97 22.89
CA SER A 778 6.19 24.95 23.94
C SER A 778 7.01 23.78 23.46
N VAL A 779 6.80 23.32 22.22
CA VAL A 779 7.60 22.24 21.62
C VAL A 779 9.07 22.65 21.54
N ASP A 780 9.36 23.85 21.06
CA ASP A 780 10.73 24.39 21.04
C ASP A 780 11.33 24.46 22.45
N GLY A 781 10.55 24.94 23.44
CA GLY A 781 10.97 24.94 24.83
C GLY A 781 11.27 23.55 25.37
N LEU A 782 10.49 22.54 24.98
CA LEU A 782 10.74 21.15 25.31
C LEU A 782 12.06 20.65 24.68
N VAL A 783 12.30 20.96 23.41
CA VAL A 783 13.56 20.65 22.70
C VAL A 783 14.75 21.29 23.43
N ASP A 784 14.63 22.58 23.77
CA ASP A 784 15.65 23.31 24.53
C ASP A 784 15.93 22.62 25.89
N MET A 785 14.91 22.15 26.60
CA MET A 785 15.05 21.43 27.87
C MET A 785 15.75 20.07 27.68
N LEU A 786 15.39 19.33 26.63
CA LEU A 786 16.00 18.05 26.29
C LEU A 786 17.48 18.20 25.97
N ASN A 787 17.86 19.29 25.31
CA ASN A 787 19.24 19.65 24.96
C ASN A 787 19.98 20.36 26.11
N LYS A 788 19.33 20.67 27.23
CA LYS A 788 19.88 21.47 28.34
C LYS A 788 20.24 22.94 27.96
N THR A 789 19.55 23.50 26.97
CA THR A 789 19.70 24.88 26.59
C THR A 789 19.09 25.83 27.66
N LYS A 790 19.81 26.89 28.01
CA LYS A 790 19.33 27.89 29.00
C LYS A 790 18.01 28.51 28.53
N GLY A 791 17.06 28.66 29.44
CA GLY A 791 15.77 29.29 29.15
C GLY A 791 14.69 28.38 28.59
N GLY A 792 14.98 27.09 28.27
CA GLY A 792 14.04 26.16 27.70
C GLY A 792 12.75 26.01 28.52
N PHE A 793 12.86 25.87 29.85
CA PHE A 793 11.69 25.82 30.75
C PHE A 793 10.83 27.09 30.68
N LYS A 794 11.45 28.29 30.67
CA LYS A 794 10.73 29.57 30.55
C LYS A 794 10.00 29.66 29.20
N LYS A 795 10.63 29.21 28.12
CA LYS A 795 10.06 29.17 26.77
C LYS A 795 8.87 28.16 26.72
N PHE A 796 9.02 26.97 27.30
CA PHE A 796 7.96 25.99 27.42
C PHE A 796 6.72 26.53 28.11
N VAL A 797 6.88 27.11 29.32
CA VAL A 797 5.78 27.70 30.11
C VAL A 797 5.14 28.90 29.41
N LYS A 798 5.94 29.76 28.75
CA LYS A 798 5.41 30.89 27.97
C LYS A 798 4.53 30.41 26.82
N GLY A 799 4.93 29.35 26.11
CA GLY A 799 4.14 28.77 25.03
C GLY A 799 2.81 28.18 25.53
N PHE A 800 2.84 27.50 26.66
CA PHE A 800 1.64 26.89 27.25
C PHE A 800 0.62 27.95 27.73
N LYS A 801 1.09 29.06 28.27
CA LYS A 801 0.22 30.21 28.68
C LYS A 801 -0.39 30.93 27.48
N LYS A 802 0.30 30.98 26.35
CA LYS A 802 -0.17 31.64 25.13
C LYS A 802 -1.26 30.83 24.44
N SER A 803 -1.19 29.48 24.47
CA SER A 803 -2.17 28.58 23.88
C SER A 803 -3.52 28.55 24.61
N GLN A 804 -3.57 28.96 25.89
CA GLN A 804 -4.81 29.01 26.69
C GLN A 804 -5.62 30.30 26.50
N LYS A 805 -5.13 31.26 25.72
CA LYS A 805 -5.90 32.45 25.37
C LYS A 805 -6.73 32.15 24.13
N PRO A 806 -8.07 32.32 24.15
CA PRO A 806 -8.86 32.17 22.94
C PRO A 806 -8.29 33.13 21.86
N GLN A 807 -7.97 32.54 20.71
CA GLN A 807 -7.68 33.33 19.52
C GLN A 807 -8.99 34.03 19.13
N ARG A 808 -9.04 35.36 19.29
CA ARG A 808 -10.14 36.22 18.87
C ARG A 808 -10.18 36.37 17.38
#